data_8c57988856616d03912403748b3cfb10
#
_entry.id   8c57988856616d03912403748b3cfb10
#
_cell.length_a   1.000
_cell.length_b   1.000
_cell.length_c   1.000
_cell.angle_alpha   90.00
_cell.angle_beta   90.00
_cell.angle_gamma   90.00
#
_symmetry.space_group_name_H-M   'P 1'
#
loop_
_entity.id
_entity.type
_entity.pdbx_description
1 polymer ?
#
loop_
_entity_poly.entity_id
_entity_poly.type
_entity_poly.pdbx_seq_one_letter_code
_entity_poly.pdbx_strand_id
1 'polypeptide(L)'
;MRVACIPRATVALPITHRLPIQRPAWRVERTIPHTAHGQRSPLNEGCDLSRRRSRTVGNRHCDFGLRCIRWQTREYLLEWLCAAHNGHSLYPHIMATSLLRSRPVGLRNAALRLRPSTQVRTKTTANATIPFQLPPERNEPNPDYEKGSPERAEVEKALKELQAQIPLKSNVFINGVAQQSTKSWDQVLPAEHKTVFTNNPLTSKEQVSAAIDAALNAKKSWQDTPFVDRAAIFIKAAELVTKKYRYKLIAATMLGQGKNIWQGEVDAAAELADFFRLNTNYAAELLGRQPYRGSDGMWSRLDYRPLEGFVYAVSPFNFTAIGGNLISGPAIMGNVVLWKPSPANVYASQIVYEILLEAGLPPDVIQFIPGDPEEINDVILNHREFAGLGFVGSSDVFRQLQAKVGQEIGKHTYREFPRLVGETSGKNFTLIHPTADIPSAVKHTIRGSFEYQGQKCSATSRLYLPESRSKEFLDAFLADVKTITQGNPHKDLAAFMGPVIHRNSFEKIKAVIDESNKDSSLKLVAGGTYDDSEGFYVKPTVYLADSPDHKLFNYEIFGPVLAIHVYPDAQWPAILEKVDQAGGGFALTGAVFANSRAAIREAEDALRYSAGNFYINCKTTAALIGQQSFGGSRASGTNDKAGSPNTLLRFTTPRLIKEEFFPQTDFWYPSNK
;
A
#
# COMPACT_ATOMS: atom_id res chain seq x y z
N MET A 1 61.11 -5.33 20.71
CA MET A 1 62.15 -5.05 19.67
C MET A 1 61.52 -4.33 18.49
N ARG A 2 61.99 -3.10 18.34
CA ARG A 2 62.06 -2.22 17.17
C ARG A 2 60.90 -2.10 16.18
N VAL A 3 60.27 -0.98 16.32
CA VAL A 3 59.59 -0.04 15.43
C VAL A 3 60.39 0.19 14.12
N ALA A 4 59.65 0.28 12.99
CA ALA A 4 60.12 1.03 11.82
C ALA A 4 58.92 1.78 11.21
N CYS A 5 58.95 3.11 11.31
CA CYS A 5 58.15 4.08 10.56
C CYS A 5 58.75 4.25 9.14
N ILE A 6 57.94 4.41 8.12
CA ILE A 6 58.29 4.97 6.80
C ILE A 6 57.24 6.01 6.42
N PRO A 7 57.62 7.15 5.78
CA PRO A 7 56.89 8.41 5.82
C PRO A 7 55.96 8.64 4.60
N ARG A 8 55.03 9.59 4.81
CA ARG A 8 54.16 10.17 3.79
C ARG A 8 54.98 10.96 2.72
N ALA A 9 54.71 10.67 1.46
CA ALA A 9 55.09 11.53 0.36
C ALA A 9 53.86 12.30 -0.15
N THR A 10 53.93 13.61 -0.01
CA THR A 10 53.00 14.60 -0.57
C THR A 10 53.46 14.90 -2.01
N VAL A 11 52.60 14.67 -3.01
CA VAL A 11 52.84 15.13 -4.37
C VAL A 11 51.76 16.18 -4.70
N ALA A 12 52.23 17.41 -4.83
CA ALA A 12 51.47 18.52 -5.39
C ALA A 12 51.56 18.50 -6.91
N LEU A 13 50.46 18.69 -7.62
CA LEU A 13 50.43 18.99 -9.04
C LEU A 13 49.70 20.31 -9.28
N PRO A 14 50.15 21.12 -10.26
CA PRO A 14 49.75 22.50 -10.39
C PRO A 14 48.49 22.71 -11.22
N ILE A 15 47.79 23.78 -10.86
CA ILE A 15 46.64 24.36 -11.56
C ILE A 15 47.14 25.11 -12.79
N THR A 16 46.66 24.78 -14.00
CA THR A 16 46.50 25.79 -15.07
C THR A 16 45.49 25.34 -16.14
N HIS A 17 44.74 26.33 -16.59
CA HIS A 17 43.94 26.50 -17.79
C HIS A 17 42.44 26.22 -17.74
N ARG A 18 41.72 27.34 -17.54
CA ARG A 18 40.33 27.56 -17.95
C ARG A 18 40.22 27.64 -19.47
N LEU A 19 39.27 26.90 -20.04
CA LEU A 19 38.73 27.18 -21.38
C LEU A 19 37.21 27.47 -21.22
N PRO A 20 36.64 28.41 -21.97
CA PRO A 20 35.27 28.86 -21.83
C PRO A 20 34.31 27.95 -22.61
N ILE A 21 33.24 27.53 -21.91
CA ILE A 21 32.12 26.79 -22.53
C ILE A 21 31.19 27.79 -23.20
N GLN A 22 31.16 27.79 -24.53
CA GLN A 22 30.14 28.47 -25.33
C GLN A 22 28.81 27.70 -25.26
N ARG A 23 27.74 28.41 -24.87
CA ARG A 23 26.36 27.94 -25.00
C ARG A 23 25.83 28.31 -26.38
N PRO A 24 25.18 27.39 -27.12
CA PRO A 24 24.40 27.79 -28.30
C PRO A 24 23.02 28.31 -27.84
N ALA A 25 22.73 29.55 -28.19
CA ALA A 25 21.42 30.15 -28.08
C ALA A 25 20.55 29.73 -29.29
N TRP A 26 19.46 29.02 -29.03
CA TRP A 26 18.42 28.83 -30.04
C TRP A 26 17.37 29.94 -29.92
N ARG A 27 17.39 30.84 -30.89
CA ARG A 27 16.37 31.86 -31.12
C ARG A 27 15.31 31.27 -32.05
N VAL A 28 14.07 31.15 -31.61
CA VAL A 28 12.95 30.82 -32.47
C VAL A 28 12.29 32.13 -32.86
N GLU A 29 12.43 32.54 -34.10
CA GLU A 29 11.70 33.62 -34.73
C GLU A 29 10.31 33.08 -35.18
N ARG A 30 9.26 33.67 -34.66
CA ARG A 30 7.90 33.49 -35.19
C ARG A 30 7.61 34.65 -36.16
N THR A 31 7.56 34.36 -37.40
CA THR A 31 7.01 35.26 -38.45
C THR A 31 5.48 35.06 -38.49
N ILE A 32 4.75 36.16 -38.29
CA ILE A 32 3.30 36.28 -38.59
C ILE A 32 3.16 37.23 -39.78
N PRO A 33 2.46 36.89 -40.86
CA PRO A 33 2.14 37.84 -41.92
C PRO A 33 0.88 38.65 -41.57
N HIS A 34 1.02 39.99 -41.63
CA HIS A 34 -0.07 40.94 -41.60
C HIS A 34 -0.74 41.01 -42.98
N THR A 35 -2.08 41.04 -43.02
CA THR A 35 -2.82 41.75 -44.05
C THR A 35 -3.91 42.61 -43.40
N ALA A 36 -3.93 43.86 -43.83
CA ALA A 36 -4.71 44.97 -43.31
C ALA A 36 -6.02 45.15 -44.05
N HIS A 37 -6.97 45.81 -43.41
CA HIS A 37 -7.96 46.83 -43.80
C HIS A 37 -9.20 46.67 -42.92
N GLY A 38 -9.76 47.65 -42.28
CA GLY A 38 -9.71 49.09 -42.31
C GLY A 38 -10.96 49.64 -41.63
N GLN A 39 -10.74 50.73 -40.92
CA GLN A 39 -11.67 51.85 -40.66
C GLN A 39 -12.59 51.82 -39.42
N ARG A 40 -12.16 52.64 -38.47
CA ARG A 40 -12.78 53.85 -37.83
C ARG A 40 -13.73 53.65 -36.66
N SER A 41 -13.21 54.26 -35.62
CA SER A 41 -13.80 54.73 -34.36
C SER A 41 -14.88 55.85 -34.54
N PRO A 42 -15.41 56.58 -33.51
CA PRO A 42 -15.15 56.57 -32.06
C PRO A 42 -16.38 56.83 -31.15
N LEU A 43 -16.11 57.16 -29.86
CA LEU A 43 -16.81 57.94 -28.83
C LEU A 43 -17.46 57.12 -27.72
N ASN A 44 -16.98 57.18 -26.55
CA ASN A 44 -16.93 58.14 -25.43
C ASN A 44 -18.17 58.10 -24.52
N GLU A 45 -17.81 58.26 -23.21
CA GLU A 45 -18.60 58.65 -22.04
C GLU A 45 -19.37 57.51 -21.34
N GLY A 46 -19.05 57.12 -20.10
CA GLY A 46 -18.85 57.87 -18.91
C GLY A 46 -20.16 58.11 -18.18
N CYS A 47 -20.46 57.42 -17.11
CA CYS A 47 -21.05 58.01 -15.92
C CYS A 47 -21.33 57.01 -14.80
N ASP A 48 -20.90 57.40 -13.67
CA ASP A 48 -21.11 56.93 -12.31
C ASP A 48 -22.54 57.19 -11.81
N LEU A 49 -22.99 56.49 -10.78
CA LEU A 49 -23.77 56.87 -9.61
C LEU A 49 -24.83 55.83 -9.16
N SER A 50 -24.46 55.19 -8.09
CA SER A 50 -25.20 55.04 -6.81
C SER A 50 -26.74 55.11 -6.76
N ARG A 51 -27.27 54.17 -5.97
CA ARG A 51 -28.34 54.24 -4.95
C ARG A 51 -29.80 53.92 -5.32
N ARG A 52 -30.27 52.98 -4.52
CA ARG A 52 -31.54 52.92 -3.74
C ARG A 52 -32.78 52.23 -4.30
N ARG A 53 -33.16 51.23 -3.54
CA ARG A 53 -34.48 50.92 -2.92
C ARG A 53 -35.69 50.51 -3.80
N SER A 54 -36.12 49.27 -3.54
CA SER A 54 -37.46 48.86 -3.09
C SER A 54 -38.65 48.93 -4.02
N ARG A 55 -39.37 47.84 -3.98
CA ARG A 55 -40.82 47.59 -4.04
C ARG A 55 -41.38 46.88 -5.27
N THR A 56 -41.76 45.64 -5.00
CA THR A 56 -43.09 45.00 -5.20
C THR A 56 -43.86 45.12 -6.50
N VAL A 57 -44.38 43.95 -6.90
CA VAL A 57 -45.66 43.64 -7.57
C VAL A 57 -45.70 43.63 -9.10
N GLY A 58 -46.10 42.49 -9.64
CA GLY A 58 -46.86 42.43 -10.89
C GLY A 58 -46.54 41.26 -11.82
N ASN A 59 -47.38 40.25 -11.75
CA ASN A 59 -47.57 39.20 -12.75
C ASN A 59 -47.63 39.72 -14.17
N ARG A 60 -47.02 39.01 -15.14
CA ARG A 60 -47.69 38.56 -16.39
C ARG A 60 -46.86 37.51 -17.11
N HIS A 61 -47.60 36.55 -17.63
CA HIS A 61 -47.24 35.37 -18.42
C HIS A 61 -46.42 35.71 -19.69
N CYS A 62 -45.50 34.82 -20.04
CA CYS A 62 -45.32 34.34 -21.42
C CYS A 62 -44.76 32.92 -21.44
N ASP A 63 -45.52 32.03 -22.05
CA ASP A 63 -45.20 30.65 -22.35
C ASP A 63 -44.00 30.52 -23.28
N PHE A 64 -43.08 29.58 -22.96
CA PHE A 64 -42.41 28.75 -23.98
C PHE A 64 -42.08 27.37 -23.40
N GLY A 65 -42.63 26.37 -24.04
CA GLY A 65 -42.62 24.99 -23.56
C GLY A 65 -41.27 24.29 -23.60
N LEU A 66 -41.01 23.56 -22.55
CA LEU A 66 -40.03 22.47 -22.53
C LEU A 66 -40.69 21.24 -21.89
N ARG A 67 -40.84 20.20 -22.69
CA ARG A 67 -41.36 18.90 -22.29
C ARG A 67 -40.40 18.25 -21.27
N CYS A 68 -40.82 18.18 -20.04
CA CYS A 68 -40.26 17.28 -19.01
C CYS A 68 -41.00 15.94 -19.09
N ILE A 69 -40.27 14.89 -19.36
CA ILE A 69 -40.75 13.51 -19.16
C ILE A 69 -40.62 13.18 -17.67
N ARG A 70 -41.78 13.13 -17.03
CA ARG A 70 -41.94 12.63 -15.64
C ARG A 70 -42.00 11.11 -15.70
N TRP A 71 -41.08 10.42 -15.03
CA TRP A 71 -41.29 9.05 -14.63
C TRP A 71 -41.93 9.02 -13.26
N GLN A 72 -43.10 8.40 -13.20
CA GLN A 72 -43.84 8.11 -11.99
C GLN A 72 -43.21 6.88 -11.31
N THR A 73 -42.78 7.08 -10.08
CA THR A 73 -42.65 6.01 -9.10
C THR A 73 -43.81 6.14 -8.12
N ARG A 74 -44.71 5.19 -8.12
CA ARG A 74 -45.62 4.95 -7.02
C ARG A 74 -46.03 3.48 -6.97
N GLU A 75 -45.89 2.94 -5.76
CA GLU A 75 -46.62 1.78 -5.20
C GLU A 75 -46.23 0.38 -5.68
N TYR A 76 -45.41 -0.28 -4.87
CA TYR A 76 -45.56 -1.65 -4.41
C TYR A 76 -44.77 -1.83 -3.11
N LEU A 77 -45.33 -1.35 -2.01
CA LEU A 77 -44.97 -1.68 -0.63
C LEU A 77 -46.31 -1.90 0.08
N LEU A 78 -46.65 -3.15 0.31
CA LEU A 78 -47.65 -3.67 1.26
C LEU A 78 -48.27 -4.94 0.66
N GLU A 79 -47.66 -6.06 0.97
CA GLU A 79 -48.34 -7.36 1.11
C GLU A 79 -47.24 -8.44 1.22
N TRP A 80 -46.73 -8.61 2.44
CA TRP A 80 -46.13 -9.87 2.96
C TRP A 80 -45.78 -9.70 4.42
N LEU A 81 -46.82 -9.47 5.19
CA LEU A 81 -46.85 -9.71 6.63
C LEU A 81 -48.22 -10.30 6.94
N CYS A 82 -48.32 -11.61 7.00
CA CYS A 82 -49.26 -12.42 7.73
C CYS A 82 -49.31 -13.83 7.13
N ALA A 83 -48.48 -14.73 7.65
CA ALA A 83 -48.73 -16.16 7.76
C ALA A 83 -47.53 -16.85 8.40
N ALA A 84 -47.40 -16.65 9.70
CA ALA A 84 -46.73 -17.62 10.56
C ALA A 84 -47.79 -18.12 11.56
N HIS A 85 -48.22 -19.36 11.38
CA HIS A 85 -48.53 -20.30 12.47
C HIS A 85 -49.14 -21.61 11.93
N ASN A 86 -48.64 -22.67 12.55
CA ASN A 86 -49.16 -24.05 12.55
C ASN A 86 -48.67 -25.00 11.46
N GLY A 87 -47.72 -25.77 11.73
CA GLY A 87 -47.54 -27.15 12.19
C GLY A 87 -48.33 -28.25 11.47
N HIS A 88 -47.55 -29.19 11.00
CA HIS A 88 -47.71 -30.65 11.00
C HIS A 88 -47.15 -31.32 9.73
N SER A 89 -46.22 -32.18 9.99
CA SER A 89 -45.86 -33.47 9.41
C SER A 89 -46.78 -34.06 8.37
N LEU A 90 -46.19 -34.62 7.26
CA LEU A 90 -46.48 -35.97 6.77
C LEU A 90 -45.65 -36.28 5.53
N TYR A 91 -44.80 -37.29 5.66
CA TYR A 91 -44.29 -38.07 4.53
C TYR A 91 -45.42 -38.96 3.97
N PRO A 92 -45.35 -39.40 2.69
CA PRO A 92 -45.13 -40.81 2.52
C PRO A 92 -44.19 -41.25 1.38
N HIS A 93 -43.52 -42.36 1.67
CA HIS A 93 -42.84 -43.26 0.77
C HIS A 93 -43.77 -43.77 -0.34
N ILE A 94 -43.19 -43.99 -1.55
CA ILE A 94 -43.64 -45.06 -2.44
C ILE A 94 -42.42 -45.76 -3.04
N MET A 95 -42.24 -47.03 -2.66
CA MET A 95 -41.46 -48.05 -3.38
C MET A 95 -42.27 -48.54 -4.56
N ALA A 96 -41.58 -48.87 -5.65
CA ALA A 96 -42.04 -49.93 -6.55
C ALA A 96 -40.85 -50.58 -7.25
N THR A 97 -40.65 -51.82 -6.87
CA THR A 97 -39.85 -52.85 -7.48
C THR A 97 -40.54 -53.44 -8.70
N SER A 98 -39.79 -53.77 -9.77
CA SER A 98 -40.03 -55.02 -10.51
C SER A 98 -38.87 -55.40 -11.43
N LEU A 99 -38.41 -56.59 -11.18
CA LEU A 99 -37.61 -57.55 -11.88
C LEU A 99 -37.88 -57.66 -13.38
N LEU A 100 -36.82 -57.90 -14.19
CA LEU A 100 -36.83 -59.02 -15.14
C LEU A 100 -35.38 -59.39 -15.56
N ARG A 101 -35.11 -60.69 -15.39
CA ARG A 101 -33.89 -61.40 -15.78
C ARG A 101 -33.89 -61.66 -17.30
N SER A 102 -32.74 -61.63 -17.94
CA SER A 102 -32.37 -62.63 -18.98
C SER A 102 -30.87 -62.68 -19.13
N ARG A 103 -30.38 -63.89 -19.36
CA ARG A 103 -29.02 -64.41 -19.33
C ARG A 103 -28.29 -64.30 -20.71
N PRO A 104 -27.05 -64.75 -20.80
CA PRO A 104 -25.99 -64.06 -21.53
C PRO A 104 -25.64 -64.72 -22.87
N VAL A 105 -25.06 -63.95 -23.76
CA VAL A 105 -24.34 -64.48 -24.93
C VAL A 105 -22.92 -63.92 -24.90
N GLY A 106 -21.98 -64.82 -24.84
CA GLY A 106 -20.57 -64.53 -24.87
C GLY A 106 -20.08 -64.03 -26.23
N LEU A 107 -19.18 -63.07 -26.17
CA LEU A 107 -18.32 -62.69 -27.28
C LEU A 107 -16.91 -62.36 -26.79
N ARG A 108 -15.99 -62.91 -27.54
CA ARG A 108 -14.57 -63.11 -27.37
C ARG A 108 -13.80 -61.80 -27.13
N ASN A 109 -12.75 -61.88 -26.29
CA ASN A 109 -11.67 -60.96 -26.11
C ASN A 109 -11.11 -60.40 -27.43
N ALA A 110 -11.32 -59.09 -27.66
CA ALA A 110 -10.46 -58.28 -28.50
C ALA A 110 -9.88 -57.18 -27.60
N ALA A 111 -8.63 -57.36 -27.20
CA ALA A 111 -7.86 -56.37 -26.48
C ALA A 111 -7.63 -55.16 -27.40
N LEU A 112 -8.53 -54.19 -27.35
CA LEU A 112 -8.29 -52.87 -27.88
C LEU A 112 -7.29 -52.18 -26.93
N ARG A 113 -6.04 -52.13 -27.37
CA ARG A 113 -5.04 -51.20 -26.77
C ARG A 113 -5.55 -49.79 -26.95
N LEU A 114 -6.15 -49.24 -25.90
CA LEU A 114 -6.41 -47.80 -25.78
C LEU A 114 -5.03 -47.11 -25.77
N ARG A 115 -4.68 -46.50 -26.90
CA ARG A 115 -3.63 -45.50 -26.91
C ARG A 115 -4.05 -44.40 -25.91
N PRO A 116 -3.13 -43.87 -25.06
CA PRO A 116 -3.47 -42.72 -24.23
C PRO A 116 -3.89 -41.59 -25.16
N SER A 117 -5.16 -41.21 -25.08
CA SER A 117 -5.62 -39.99 -25.72
C SER A 117 -4.78 -38.85 -25.12
N THR A 118 -3.93 -38.28 -25.93
CA THR A 118 -3.41 -36.95 -25.68
C THR A 118 -4.65 -36.10 -25.47
N GLN A 119 -4.97 -35.78 -24.21
CA GLN A 119 -5.91 -34.73 -23.91
C GLN A 119 -5.34 -33.47 -24.55
N VAL A 120 -5.86 -33.12 -25.70
CA VAL A 120 -5.76 -31.78 -26.23
C VAL A 120 -6.51 -30.96 -25.22
N ARG A 121 -5.76 -30.38 -24.23
CA ARG A 121 -6.29 -29.27 -23.44
C ARG A 121 -6.66 -28.23 -24.47
N THR A 122 -7.93 -28.12 -24.78
CA THR A 122 -8.48 -26.96 -25.45
C THR A 122 -8.12 -25.79 -24.52
N LYS A 123 -7.12 -25.02 -24.94
CA LYS A 123 -6.81 -23.75 -24.29
C LYS A 123 -8.04 -22.87 -24.52
N THR A 124 -8.93 -22.83 -23.55
CA THR A 124 -9.86 -21.74 -23.44
C THR A 124 -9.03 -20.52 -23.07
N THR A 125 -8.56 -19.79 -24.08
CA THR A 125 -8.15 -18.40 -23.93
C THR A 125 -9.40 -17.56 -23.69
N ALA A 126 -10.18 -17.95 -22.72
CA ALA A 126 -11.27 -17.16 -22.24
C ALA A 126 -10.70 -16.17 -21.21
N ASN A 127 -10.07 -15.11 -21.71
CA ASN A 127 -10.24 -13.84 -21.05
C ASN A 127 -11.74 -13.57 -21.17
N ALA A 128 -12.51 -14.11 -20.22
CA ALA A 128 -13.94 -13.92 -20.18
C ALA A 128 -14.20 -12.43 -20.01
N THR A 129 -14.51 -11.76 -21.10
CA THR A 129 -15.05 -10.39 -21.09
C THR A 129 -16.50 -10.38 -20.66
N ILE A 130 -17.02 -11.52 -20.16
CA ILE A 130 -18.36 -11.61 -19.60
C ILE A 130 -18.32 -11.00 -18.20
N PRO A 131 -19.17 -10.03 -17.88
CA PRO A 131 -19.28 -9.51 -16.54
C PRO A 131 -19.74 -10.63 -15.61
N PHE A 132 -18.80 -11.18 -14.82
CA PHE A 132 -19.12 -12.03 -13.68
C PHE A 132 -19.03 -11.18 -12.42
N GLN A 133 -19.82 -11.53 -11.43
CA GLN A 133 -19.86 -10.85 -10.16
C GLN A 133 -19.09 -11.69 -9.13
N LEU A 134 -18.02 -11.13 -8.60
CA LEU A 134 -17.34 -11.71 -7.45
C LEU A 134 -18.23 -11.57 -6.20
N PRO A 135 -17.97 -12.38 -5.15
CA PRO A 135 -18.65 -12.18 -3.87
C PRO A 135 -18.53 -10.72 -3.40
N PRO A 136 -19.59 -10.15 -2.81
CA PRO A 136 -19.52 -8.78 -2.27
C PRO A 136 -18.51 -8.73 -1.13
N GLU A 137 -17.58 -7.78 -1.22
CA GLU A 137 -16.50 -7.66 -0.26
C GLU A 137 -16.85 -6.71 0.88
N ARG A 138 -16.45 -7.10 2.07
CA ARG A 138 -16.51 -6.28 3.28
C ARG A 138 -15.15 -6.34 3.94
N ASN A 139 -14.78 -5.25 4.62
CA ASN A 139 -13.60 -5.29 5.47
C ASN A 139 -13.76 -6.39 6.52
N GLU A 140 -12.66 -7.07 6.82
CA GLU A 140 -12.63 -8.12 7.83
C GLU A 140 -12.93 -7.52 9.21
N PRO A 141 -13.91 -8.05 9.96
CA PRO A 141 -14.18 -7.60 11.31
C PRO A 141 -12.99 -7.88 12.23
N ASN A 142 -12.63 -6.88 13.03
CA ASN A 142 -11.60 -7.00 14.05
C ASN A 142 -12.28 -7.40 15.38
N PRO A 143 -11.94 -8.56 15.97
CA PRO A 143 -12.37 -8.89 17.33
C PRO A 143 -11.79 -7.90 18.36
N ASP A 144 -12.47 -7.68 19.46
CA ASP A 144 -12.05 -6.71 20.48
C ASP A 144 -10.89 -7.21 21.36
N TYR A 145 -10.69 -8.51 21.45
CA TYR A 145 -9.64 -9.15 22.28
C TYR A 145 -9.69 -8.75 23.76
N GLU A 146 -10.89 -8.51 24.28
CA GLU A 146 -11.10 -8.18 25.69
C GLU A 146 -10.59 -9.30 26.61
N LYS A 147 -10.24 -8.93 27.85
CA LYS A 147 -9.79 -9.92 28.84
C LYS A 147 -10.89 -10.96 29.07
N GLY A 148 -10.55 -12.23 28.83
CA GLY A 148 -11.48 -13.35 28.97
C GLY A 148 -12.27 -13.70 27.71
N SER A 149 -12.09 -12.97 26.60
CA SER A 149 -12.70 -13.35 25.32
C SER A 149 -12.07 -14.62 24.73
N PRO A 150 -12.84 -15.42 23.98
CA PRO A 150 -12.31 -16.60 23.29
C PRO A 150 -11.17 -16.27 22.32
N GLU A 151 -11.28 -15.15 21.58
CA GLU A 151 -10.30 -14.71 20.61
C GLU A 151 -8.96 -14.38 21.28
N ARG A 152 -9.00 -13.74 22.47
CA ARG A 152 -7.79 -13.46 23.24
C ARG A 152 -7.15 -14.77 23.73
N ALA A 153 -7.92 -15.73 24.17
CA ALA A 153 -7.42 -17.04 24.60
C ALA A 153 -6.72 -17.79 23.46
N GLU A 154 -7.22 -17.69 22.23
CA GLU A 154 -6.58 -18.30 21.06
C GLU A 154 -5.25 -17.59 20.70
N VAL A 155 -5.14 -16.27 20.85
CA VAL A 155 -3.86 -15.55 20.70
C VAL A 155 -2.87 -15.99 21.77
N GLU A 156 -3.29 -16.06 23.03
CA GLU A 156 -2.44 -16.53 24.14
C GLU A 156 -1.94 -17.95 23.91
N LYS A 157 -2.77 -18.83 23.39
CA LYS A 157 -2.38 -20.19 22.99
C LYS A 157 -1.37 -20.17 21.85
N ALA A 158 -1.62 -19.43 20.78
CA ALA A 158 -0.72 -19.32 19.63
C ALA A 158 0.66 -18.73 20.04
N LEU A 159 0.68 -17.75 20.95
CA LEU A 159 1.92 -17.22 21.53
C LEU A 159 2.71 -18.30 22.25
N LYS A 160 2.07 -19.08 23.13
CA LYS A 160 2.72 -20.18 23.87
C LYS A 160 3.27 -21.25 22.94
N GLU A 161 2.51 -21.62 21.91
CA GLU A 161 2.92 -22.61 20.91
C GLU A 161 4.16 -22.15 20.11
N LEU A 162 4.22 -20.88 19.70
CA LEU A 162 5.39 -20.34 18.99
C LEU A 162 6.58 -20.17 19.94
N GLN A 163 6.36 -19.65 21.15
CA GLN A 163 7.44 -19.47 22.14
C GLN A 163 8.12 -20.79 22.51
N ALA A 164 7.38 -21.89 22.58
CA ALA A 164 7.93 -23.22 22.86
C ALA A 164 8.86 -23.76 21.76
N GLN A 165 8.82 -23.16 20.57
CA GLN A 165 9.59 -23.58 19.39
C GLN A 165 10.75 -22.64 19.07
N ILE A 166 10.95 -21.55 19.83
CA ILE A 166 12.06 -20.61 19.64
C ILE A 166 13.41 -21.30 19.96
N PRO A 167 14.46 -21.10 19.12
CA PRO A 167 14.48 -20.32 17.90
C PRO A 167 13.81 -21.03 16.72
N LEU A 168 12.89 -20.29 16.05
CA LEU A 168 12.22 -20.77 14.86
C LEU A 168 13.17 -20.77 13.66
N LYS A 169 12.86 -21.56 12.64
CA LYS A 169 13.61 -21.59 11.38
C LYS A 169 12.77 -21.06 10.23
N SER A 170 13.35 -20.17 9.46
CA SER A 170 12.81 -19.76 8.18
C SER A 170 13.56 -20.44 7.04
N ASN A 171 13.00 -20.42 5.85
CA ASN A 171 13.56 -21.07 4.67
C ASN A 171 13.60 -20.10 3.48
N VAL A 172 14.48 -20.40 2.53
CA VAL A 172 14.36 -19.94 1.13
C VAL A 172 13.41 -20.90 0.43
N PHE A 173 12.45 -20.42 -0.35
CA PHE A 173 11.60 -21.30 -1.14
C PHE A 173 11.77 -21.01 -2.64
N ILE A 174 12.16 -22.05 -3.37
CA ILE A 174 12.23 -22.04 -4.84
C ILE A 174 11.34 -23.18 -5.34
N ASN A 175 10.37 -22.87 -6.19
CA ASN A 175 9.34 -23.81 -6.65
C ASN A 175 8.59 -24.50 -5.49
N GLY A 176 8.33 -23.78 -4.41
CA GLY A 176 7.67 -24.34 -3.23
C GLY A 176 8.54 -25.28 -2.38
N VAL A 177 9.76 -25.54 -2.79
CA VAL A 177 10.70 -26.42 -2.07
C VAL A 177 11.63 -25.60 -1.19
N ALA A 178 11.64 -25.92 0.11
CA ALA A 178 12.57 -25.32 1.07
C ALA A 178 14.01 -25.64 0.70
N GLN A 179 14.83 -24.59 0.55
CA GLN A 179 16.23 -24.69 0.20
C GLN A 179 17.09 -24.44 1.44
N GLN A 180 18.18 -25.18 1.57
CA GLN A 180 19.21 -24.91 2.57
C GLN A 180 20.08 -23.74 2.12
N SER A 181 20.53 -22.95 3.09
CA SER A 181 21.55 -21.91 2.86
C SER A 181 22.76 -22.20 3.74
N THR A 182 23.95 -21.91 3.23
CA THR A 182 25.22 -22.04 3.98
C THR A 182 25.45 -20.89 4.96
N LYS A 183 24.71 -19.79 4.79
CA LYS A 183 24.78 -18.59 5.63
C LYS A 183 23.40 -18.27 6.20
N SER A 184 23.39 -17.81 7.44
CA SER A 184 22.15 -17.37 8.12
C SER A 184 22.43 -16.19 9.03
N TRP A 185 21.36 -15.51 9.45
CA TRP A 185 21.42 -14.50 10.50
C TRP A 185 20.31 -14.74 11.53
N ASP A 186 20.54 -14.25 12.74
CA ASP A 186 19.57 -14.33 13.81
C ASP A 186 18.75 -13.04 13.92
N GLN A 187 17.43 -13.18 13.89
CA GLN A 187 16.52 -12.14 14.32
C GLN A 187 16.20 -12.36 15.80
N VAL A 188 16.41 -11.34 16.61
CA VAL A 188 16.08 -11.39 18.04
C VAL A 188 14.66 -10.91 18.29
N LEU A 189 14.07 -11.27 19.44
CA LEU A 189 12.84 -10.66 19.94
C LEU A 189 13.10 -9.17 20.26
N PRO A 190 12.36 -8.22 19.69
CA PRO A 190 12.56 -6.81 20.02
C PRO A 190 12.37 -6.48 21.50
N ALA A 191 11.49 -7.22 22.19
CA ALA A 191 11.20 -7.06 23.60
C ALA A 191 12.21 -7.74 24.53
N GLU A 192 13.00 -8.69 24.01
CA GLU A 192 13.98 -9.49 24.74
C GLU A 192 15.17 -9.79 23.82
N HIS A 193 15.96 -8.76 23.51
CA HIS A 193 16.97 -8.84 22.46
C HIS A 193 18.12 -9.85 22.69
N LYS A 194 18.17 -10.49 23.86
CA LYS A 194 19.06 -11.62 24.13
C LYS A 194 18.48 -12.97 23.66
N THR A 195 17.20 -13.01 23.32
CA THR A 195 16.51 -14.19 22.84
C THR A 195 16.43 -14.18 21.31
N VAL A 196 17.00 -15.20 20.67
CA VAL A 196 16.88 -15.39 19.23
C VAL A 196 15.46 -15.86 18.91
N PHE A 197 14.72 -15.09 18.12
CA PHE A 197 13.38 -15.44 17.67
C PHE A 197 13.40 -16.41 16.50
N THR A 198 14.15 -16.03 15.44
CA THR A 198 14.26 -16.86 14.24
C THR A 198 15.70 -16.89 13.75
N ASN A 199 16.12 -18.06 13.27
CA ASN A 199 17.31 -18.20 12.43
C ASN A 199 16.87 -18.16 10.96
N ASN A 200 17.35 -17.18 10.21
CA ASN A 200 16.92 -16.88 8.85
C ASN A 200 18.04 -17.18 7.85
N PRO A 201 17.76 -17.85 6.73
CA PRO A 201 18.75 -18.13 5.70
C PRO A 201 19.09 -16.88 4.88
N LEU A 202 20.34 -16.75 4.48
CA LEU A 202 20.78 -15.80 3.46
C LEU A 202 20.73 -16.47 2.09
N THR A 203 19.86 -16.02 1.21
CA THR A 203 19.75 -16.52 -0.17
C THR A 203 21.02 -16.17 -0.93
N SER A 204 21.70 -17.16 -1.51
CA SER A 204 22.90 -16.92 -2.33
C SER A 204 22.57 -16.37 -3.72
N LYS A 205 23.55 -15.82 -4.42
CA LYS A 205 23.38 -15.33 -5.81
C LYS A 205 22.90 -16.44 -6.77
N GLU A 206 23.38 -17.66 -6.58
CA GLU A 206 22.97 -18.82 -7.35
C GLU A 206 21.53 -19.20 -7.07
N GLN A 207 21.10 -19.14 -5.81
CA GLN A 207 19.70 -19.36 -5.43
C GLN A 207 18.78 -18.27 -5.99
N VAL A 208 19.22 -17.00 -6.01
CA VAL A 208 18.46 -15.92 -6.66
C VAL A 208 18.31 -16.18 -8.15
N SER A 209 19.38 -16.59 -8.84
CA SER A 209 19.33 -16.95 -10.26
C SER A 209 18.38 -18.10 -10.52
N ALA A 210 18.45 -19.17 -9.69
CA ALA A 210 17.53 -20.32 -9.79
C ALA A 210 16.07 -19.90 -9.53
N ALA A 211 15.82 -18.96 -8.61
CA ALA A 211 14.49 -18.41 -8.36
C ALA A 211 13.95 -17.60 -9.56
N ILE A 212 14.81 -16.85 -10.24
CA ILE A 212 14.46 -16.13 -11.48
C ILE A 212 14.07 -17.15 -12.57
N ASP A 213 14.89 -18.16 -12.79
CA ASP A 213 14.61 -19.21 -13.81
C ASP A 213 13.28 -19.93 -13.50
N ALA A 214 13.05 -20.28 -12.23
CA ALA A 214 11.82 -20.91 -11.78
C ALA A 214 10.60 -20.03 -12.09
N ALA A 215 10.64 -18.76 -11.73
CA ALA A 215 9.58 -17.80 -11.99
C ALA A 215 9.31 -17.61 -13.49
N LEU A 216 10.37 -17.48 -14.31
CA LEU A 216 10.24 -17.32 -15.75
C LEU A 216 9.66 -18.57 -16.43
N ASN A 217 10.01 -19.76 -15.97
CA ASN A 217 9.43 -21.01 -16.44
C ASN A 217 7.92 -21.11 -16.14
N ALA A 218 7.48 -20.62 -14.98
CA ALA A 218 6.07 -20.57 -14.60
C ALA A 218 5.25 -19.52 -15.36
N LYS A 219 5.91 -18.46 -15.84
CA LYS A 219 5.25 -17.27 -16.39
C LYS A 219 4.16 -17.59 -17.40
N LYS A 220 4.46 -18.46 -18.37
CA LYS A 220 3.50 -18.78 -19.45
C LYS A 220 2.26 -19.51 -18.93
N SER A 221 2.42 -20.49 -18.08
CA SER A 221 1.31 -21.26 -17.51
C SER A 221 0.43 -20.38 -16.61
N TRP A 222 1.05 -19.52 -15.81
CA TRP A 222 0.33 -18.63 -14.91
C TRP A 222 -0.45 -17.54 -15.65
N GLN A 223 0.15 -16.88 -16.63
CA GLN A 223 -0.57 -15.86 -17.42
C GLN A 223 -1.73 -16.46 -18.21
N ASP A 224 -1.62 -17.73 -18.66
CA ASP A 224 -2.67 -18.44 -19.39
C ASP A 224 -3.76 -19.02 -18.44
N THR A 225 -3.57 -18.97 -17.11
CA THR A 225 -4.57 -19.37 -16.11
C THR A 225 -5.73 -18.38 -16.13
N PRO A 226 -6.98 -18.83 -16.27
CA PRO A 226 -8.15 -17.96 -16.27
C PRO A 226 -8.19 -17.05 -15.04
N PHE A 227 -8.65 -15.82 -15.22
CA PHE A 227 -8.71 -14.86 -14.11
C PHE A 227 -9.52 -15.36 -12.92
N VAL A 228 -10.67 -16.03 -13.17
CA VAL A 228 -11.52 -16.58 -12.12
C VAL A 228 -10.80 -17.63 -11.26
N ASP A 229 -9.92 -18.41 -11.85
CA ASP A 229 -9.14 -19.43 -11.13
C ASP A 229 -8.05 -18.75 -10.27
N ARG A 230 -7.39 -17.72 -10.83
CA ARG A 230 -6.45 -16.91 -10.04
C ARG A 230 -7.15 -16.21 -8.87
N ALA A 231 -8.31 -15.57 -9.11
CA ALA A 231 -9.10 -14.90 -8.10
C ALA A 231 -9.53 -15.85 -6.97
N ALA A 232 -9.98 -17.05 -7.32
CA ALA A 232 -10.40 -18.08 -6.37
C ALA A 232 -9.30 -18.46 -5.37
N ILE A 233 -8.04 -18.51 -5.82
CA ILE A 233 -6.87 -18.77 -4.95
C ILE A 233 -6.74 -17.69 -3.88
N PHE A 234 -6.80 -16.40 -4.26
CA PHE A 234 -6.63 -15.30 -3.31
C PHE A 234 -7.82 -15.13 -2.38
N ILE A 235 -9.05 -15.36 -2.85
CA ILE A 235 -10.24 -15.39 -2.00
C ILE A 235 -10.11 -16.53 -0.97
N LYS A 236 -9.67 -17.73 -1.38
CA LYS A 236 -9.41 -18.83 -0.45
C LYS A 236 -8.27 -18.51 0.51
N ALA A 237 -7.22 -17.82 0.07
CA ALA A 237 -6.16 -17.37 0.95
C ALA A 237 -6.67 -16.41 2.03
N ALA A 238 -7.58 -15.48 1.69
CA ALA A 238 -8.22 -14.62 2.68
C ALA A 238 -9.01 -15.42 3.73
N GLU A 239 -9.74 -16.45 3.32
CA GLU A 239 -10.44 -17.35 4.25
C GLU A 239 -9.48 -18.14 5.15
N LEU A 240 -8.35 -18.58 4.63
CA LEU A 240 -7.30 -19.24 5.42
C LEU A 240 -6.69 -18.29 6.44
N VAL A 241 -6.39 -17.04 6.04
CA VAL A 241 -5.89 -15.99 6.94
C VAL A 241 -6.85 -15.78 8.11
N THR A 242 -8.12 -15.57 7.83
CA THR A 242 -9.11 -15.16 8.84
C THR A 242 -9.60 -16.29 9.75
N LYS A 243 -9.51 -17.54 9.29
CA LYS A 243 -10.01 -18.70 10.03
C LYS A 243 -8.90 -19.54 10.65
N LYS A 244 -7.99 -20.07 9.79
CA LYS A 244 -7.01 -21.04 10.24
C LYS A 244 -5.73 -20.39 10.80
N TYR A 245 -5.27 -19.30 10.16
CA TYR A 245 -3.95 -18.74 10.43
C TYR A 245 -3.98 -17.43 11.24
N ARG A 246 -5.17 -16.87 11.53
CA ARG A 246 -5.33 -15.57 12.20
C ARG A 246 -4.43 -15.43 13.42
N TYR A 247 -4.62 -16.28 14.39
CA TYR A 247 -3.92 -16.18 15.67
C TYR A 247 -2.43 -16.51 15.56
N LYS A 248 -2.04 -17.41 14.65
CA LYS A 248 -0.63 -17.68 14.37
C LYS A 248 0.07 -16.47 13.74
N LEU A 249 -0.57 -15.77 12.80
CA LEU A 249 -0.04 -14.54 12.21
C LEU A 249 0.08 -13.42 13.25
N ILE A 250 -0.94 -13.22 14.09
CA ILE A 250 -0.91 -12.25 15.18
C ILE A 250 0.25 -12.57 16.12
N ALA A 251 0.37 -13.80 16.60
CA ALA A 251 1.43 -14.23 17.53
C ALA A 251 2.84 -14.05 16.93
N ALA A 252 3.04 -14.44 15.67
CA ALA A 252 4.31 -14.24 14.97
C ALA A 252 4.67 -12.76 14.83
N THR A 253 3.66 -11.92 14.58
CA THR A 253 3.81 -10.46 14.47
C THR A 253 4.10 -9.82 15.83
N MET A 254 3.43 -10.27 16.90
CA MET A 254 3.71 -9.80 18.26
C MET A 254 5.13 -10.11 18.69
N LEU A 255 5.58 -11.34 18.47
CA LEU A 255 6.92 -11.79 18.82
C LEU A 255 8.00 -11.12 17.97
N GLY A 256 7.89 -11.19 16.65
CA GLY A 256 8.93 -10.74 15.72
C GLY A 256 9.01 -9.23 15.52
N GLN A 257 7.89 -8.52 15.70
CA GLN A 257 7.81 -7.08 15.42
C GLN A 257 7.57 -6.22 16.66
N GLY A 258 7.34 -6.82 17.83
CA GLY A 258 7.05 -6.09 19.08
C GLY A 258 5.69 -5.37 19.07
N LYS A 259 4.71 -5.91 18.36
CA LYS A 259 3.33 -5.38 18.29
C LYS A 259 2.46 -5.91 19.42
N ASN A 260 1.47 -5.12 19.85
CA ASN A 260 0.40 -5.62 20.70
C ASN A 260 -0.66 -6.39 19.87
N ILE A 261 -1.64 -7.01 20.52
CA ILE A 261 -2.65 -7.84 19.84
C ILE A 261 -3.38 -7.04 18.76
N TRP A 262 -3.86 -5.83 19.12
CA TRP A 262 -4.65 -5.00 18.19
C TRP A 262 -3.87 -4.63 16.93
N GLN A 263 -2.57 -4.27 17.08
CA GLN A 263 -1.72 -3.98 15.94
C GLN A 263 -1.41 -5.24 15.13
N GLY A 264 -1.25 -6.39 15.79
CA GLY A 264 -1.09 -7.69 15.12
C GLY A 264 -2.34 -8.09 14.33
N GLU A 265 -3.52 -7.86 14.90
CA GLU A 265 -4.79 -8.13 14.21
C GLU A 265 -4.93 -7.27 12.94
N VAL A 266 -4.84 -5.94 13.09
CA VAL A 266 -5.04 -5.02 11.96
C VAL A 266 -3.98 -5.21 10.90
N ASP A 267 -2.70 -5.16 11.30
CA ASP A 267 -1.58 -5.01 10.37
C ASP A 267 -1.07 -6.35 9.78
N ALA A 268 -1.56 -7.51 10.26
CA ALA A 268 -1.12 -8.81 9.76
C ALA A 268 -2.26 -9.74 9.33
N ALA A 269 -3.43 -9.71 9.97
CA ALA A 269 -4.52 -10.61 9.65
C ALA A 269 -5.63 -9.91 8.85
N ALA A 270 -6.28 -8.89 9.43
CA ALA A 270 -7.43 -8.26 8.81
C ALA A 270 -7.09 -7.54 7.49
N GLU A 271 -6.09 -6.66 7.49
CA GLU A 271 -5.68 -5.96 6.26
C GLU A 271 -5.16 -6.92 5.18
N LEU A 272 -4.52 -8.03 5.57
CA LEU A 272 -4.06 -9.03 4.59
C LEU A 272 -5.24 -9.70 3.87
N ALA A 273 -6.28 -10.08 4.63
CA ALA A 273 -7.49 -10.64 4.07
C ALA A 273 -8.22 -9.63 3.17
N ASP A 274 -8.29 -8.37 3.61
CA ASP A 274 -8.87 -7.29 2.83
C ASP A 274 -8.13 -7.06 1.51
N PHE A 275 -6.79 -7.02 1.53
CA PHE A 275 -6.00 -6.93 0.30
C PHE A 275 -6.28 -8.09 -0.66
N PHE A 276 -6.34 -9.31 -0.17
CA PHE A 276 -6.59 -10.47 -1.03
C PHE A 276 -7.96 -10.43 -1.67
N ARG A 277 -9.01 -10.06 -0.91
CA ARG A 277 -10.39 -9.93 -1.40
C ARG A 277 -10.54 -8.75 -2.35
N LEU A 278 -10.14 -7.56 -1.90
CA LEU A 278 -10.38 -6.32 -2.65
C LEU A 278 -9.54 -6.21 -3.92
N ASN A 279 -8.29 -6.70 -3.91
CA ASN A 279 -7.49 -6.72 -5.14
C ASN A 279 -8.10 -7.62 -6.22
N THR A 280 -8.80 -8.71 -5.86
CA THR A 280 -9.51 -9.53 -6.84
C THR A 280 -10.68 -8.76 -7.47
N ASN A 281 -11.43 -8.00 -6.67
CA ASN A 281 -12.50 -7.14 -7.16
C ASN A 281 -11.97 -6.01 -8.04
N TYR A 282 -10.89 -5.33 -7.65
CA TYR A 282 -10.26 -4.29 -8.45
C TYR A 282 -9.67 -4.83 -9.76
N ALA A 283 -9.13 -6.05 -9.74
CA ALA A 283 -8.67 -6.70 -10.97
C ALA A 283 -9.84 -7.00 -11.92
N ALA A 284 -10.98 -7.49 -11.39
CA ALA A 284 -12.20 -7.71 -12.19
C ALA A 284 -12.71 -6.40 -12.79
N GLU A 285 -12.77 -5.32 -11.98
CA GLU A 285 -13.13 -3.98 -12.45
C GLU A 285 -12.21 -3.52 -13.59
N LEU A 286 -10.88 -3.67 -13.40
CA LEU A 286 -9.90 -3.26 -14.39
C LEU A 286 -10.04 -4.03 -15.69
N LEU A 287 -10.20 -5.35 -15.63
CA LEU A 287 -10.40 -6.22 -16.79
C LEU A 287 -11.70 -5.90 -17.53
N GLY A 288 -12.72 -5.40 -16.83
CA GLY A 288 -13.98 -4.93 -17.40
C GLY A 288 -13.90 -3.59 -18.13
N ARG A 289 -12.83 -2.82 -17.97
CA ARG A 289 -12.63 -1.54 -18.63
C ARG A 289 -12.23 -1.74 -20.09
N GLN A 290 -13.23 -1.79 -20.97
CA GLN A 290 -13.06 -2.03 -22.40
C GLN A 290 -13.35 -0.75 -23.21
N PRO A 291 -12.89 -0.64 -24.47
CA PRO A 291 -13.21 0.48 -25.34
C PRO A 291 -14.72 0.71 -25.43
N TYR A 292 -15.16 1.93 -25.15
CA TYR A 292 -16.58 2.25 -25.03
C TYR A 292 -17.31 2.30 -26.37
N ARG A 293 -16.62 2.65 -27.46
CA ARG A 293 -17.19 2.78 -28.78
C ARG A 293 -16.37 2.03 -29.82
N GLY A 294 -17.05 1.42 -30.78
CA GLY A 294 -16.50 0.91 -32.03
C GLY A 294 -16.96 1.72 -33.21
N SER A 295 -16.33 1.54 -34.36
CA SER A 295 -16.85 1.98 -35.67
C SER A 295 -17.64 0.83 -36.31
N ASP A 296 -18.51 1.14 -37.24
CA ASP A 296 -19.28 0.13 -37.98
C ASP A 296 -18.32 -0.90 -38.63
N GLY A 297 -18.64 -2.16 -38.50
CA GLY A 297 -17.82 -3.25 -39.03
C GLY A 297 -16.49 -3.50 -38.32
N MET A 298 -16.26 -2.84 -37.18
CA MET A 298 -15.02 -2.98 -36.39
C MET A 298 -15.30 -3.35 -34.94
N TRP A 299 -14.43 -4.18 -34.39
CA TRP A 299 -14.43 -4.51 -32.96
C TRP A 299 -13.09 -4.19 -32.33
N SER A 300 -13.10 -3.31 -31.32
CA SER A 300 -11.93 -2.98 -30.52
C SER A 300 -12.06 -3.61 -29.14
N ARG A 301 -10.99 -4.29 -28.68
CA ARG A 301 -10.90 -4.89 -27.35
C ARG A 301 -9.53 -4.66 -26.73
N LEU A 302 -9.51 -4.52 -25.42
CA LEU A 302 -8.30 -4.30 -24.64
C LEU A 302 -7.92 -5.58 -23.91
N ASP A 303 -6.69 -6.01 -24.10
CA ASP A 303 -6.08 -7.17 -23.45
C ASP A 303 -5.07 -6.69 -22.42
N TYR A 304 -5.38 -6.92 -21.13
CA TYR A 304 -4.49 -6.57 -20.01
C TYR A 304 -3.51 -7.71 -19.77
N ARG A 305 -2.40 -7.68 -20.49
CA ARG A 305 -1.33 -8.66 -20.34
C ARG A 305 -0.50 -8.39 -19.08
N PRO A 306 0.04 -9.42 -18.38
CA PRO A 306 1.10 -9.23 -17.41
C PRO A 306 2.34 -8.63 -18.06
N LEU A 307 3.24 -8.08 -17.26
CA LEU A 307 4.53 -7.55 -17.72
C LEU A 307 5.37 -8.64 -18.41
N GLU A 308 6.22 -8.26 -19.33
CA GLU A 308 7.08 -9.19 -20.06
C GLU A 308 8.38 -9.46 -19.30
N GLY A 309 8.30 -10.32 -18.26
CA GLY A 309 9.40 -10.63 -17.36
C GLY A 309 8.86 -11.03 -15.99
N PHE A 310 9.61 -10.73 -14.92
CA PHE A 310 9.20 -10.96 -13.52
C PHE A 310 9.12 -9.65 -12.73
N VAL A 311 8.34 -9.68 -11.65
CA VAL A 311 8.21 -8.58 -10.70
C VAL A 311 9.05 -8.89 -9.46
N TYR A 312 9.81 -7.92 -8.99
CA TYR A 312 10.54 -7.97 -7.73
C TYR A 312 9.75 -7.24 -6.65
N ALA A 313 9.36 -7.93 -5.57
CA ALA A 313 8.64 -7.38 -4.45
C ALA A 313 9.54 -7.29 -3.22
N VAL A 314 9.74 -6.08 -2.70
CA VAL A 314 10.53 -5.79 -1.49
C VAL A 314 9.60 -5.25 -0.41
N SER A 315 9.35 -6.05 0.62
CA SER A 315 8.37 -5.70 1.65
C SER A 315 9.01 -5.14 2.93
N PRO A 316 8.26 -4.28 3.67
CA PRO A 316 8.74 -3.65 4.90
C PRO A 316 8.65 -4.60 6.10
N PHE A 317 9.12 -4.13 7.26
CA PHE A 317 9.01 -4.91 8.50
C PHE A 317 7.70 -4.64 9.26
N ASN A 318 7.14 -3.45 9.10
CA ASN A 318 6.12 -2.93 10.01
C ASN A 318 4.69 -3.45 9.74
N PHE A 319 4.43 -3.97 8.54
CA PHE A 319 3.13 -4.51 8.15
C PHE A 319 3.29 -5.81 7.36
N THR A 320 2.91 -6.93 7.95
CA THR A 320 2.89 -8.24 7.27
C THR A 320 1.90 -8.23 6.10
N ALA A 321 0.74 -7.57 6.27
CA ALA A 321 -0.27 -7.39 5.23
C ALA A 321 0.25 -6.68 3.98
N ILE A 322 1.11 -5.67 4.14
CA ILE A 322 1.73 -4.97 2.99
C ILE A 322 2.62 -5.93 2.20
N GLY A 323 3.36 -6.82 2.88
CA GLY A 323 4.14 -7.87 2.21
C GLY A 323 3.26 -8.75 1.33
N GLY A 324 2.12 -9.20 1.85
CA GLY A 324 1.13 -9.96 1.10
C GLY A 324 0.52 -9.19 -0.07
N ASN A 325 0.25 -7.89 0.09
CA ASN A 325 -0.26 -7.03 -0.99
C ASN A 325 0.75 -6.86 -2.13
N LEU A 326 2.03 -6.65 -1.81
CA LEU A 326 3.08 -6.45 -2.82
C LEU A 326 3.27 -7.64 -3.75
N ILE A 327 2.98 -8.85 -3.28
CA ILE A 327 3.07 -10.07 -4.09
C ILE A 327 1.74 -10.44 -4.75
N SER A 328 0.61 -10.25 -4.04
CA SER A 328 -0.71 -10.64 -4.54
C SER A 328 -1.18 -9.76 -5.70
N GLY A 329 -0.97 -8.44 -5.63
CA GLY A 329 -1.38 -7.51 -6.68
C GLY A 329 -0.81 -7.89 -8.06
N PRO A 330 0.51 -8.01 -8.22
CA PRO A 330 1.10 -8.49 -9.47
C PRO A 330 0.65 -9.91 -9.85
N ALA A 331 0.59 -10.84 -8.89
CA ALA A 331 0.25 -12.24 -9.16
C ALA A 331 -1.21 -12.39 -9.65
N ILE A 332 -2.17 -11.69 -9.08
CA ILE A 332 -3.57 -11.65 -9.53
C ILE A 332 -3.64 -11.19 -11.00
N MET A 333 -2.81 -10.24 -11.41
CA MET A 333 -2.73 -9.75 -12.79
C MET A 333 -1.94 -10.68 -13.74
N GLY A 334 -1.49 -11.86 -13.25
CA GLY A 334 -0.84 -12.88 -14.05
C GLY A 334 0.69 -12.79 -14.12
N ASN A 335 1.32 -11.95 -13.29
CA ASN A 335 2.76 -11.89 -13.19
C ASN A 335 3.33 -12.99 -12.28
N VAL A 336 4.61 -13.30 -12.48
CA VAL A 336 5.42 -14.08 -11.55
C VAL A 336 6.27 -13.15 -10.71
N VAL A 337 6.52 -13.53 -9.45
CA VAL A 337 7.06 -12.62 -8.44
C VAL A 337 8.23 -13.23 -7.67
N LEU A 338 9.30 -12.47 -7.50
CA LEU A 338 10.36 -12.75 -6.54
C LEU A 338 10.11 -11.89 -5.29
N TRP A 339 9.89 -12.51 -4.14
CA TRP A 339 9.59 -11.82 -2.89
C TRP A 339 10.77 -11.81 -1.95
N LYS A 340 11.30 -10.62 -1.68
CA LYS A 340 12.29 -10.37 -0.64
C LYS A 340 11.63 -9.71 0.57
N PRO A 341 11.35 -10.45 1.65
CA PRO A 341 10.84 -9.88 2.88
C PRO A 341 11.88 -9.02 3.59
N SER A 342 11.42 -8.10 4.46
CA SER A 342 12.31 -7.42 5.39
C SER A 342 13.02 -8.42 6.31
N PRO A 343 14.32 -8.22 6.62
CA PRO A 343 15.04 -9.08 7.57
C PRO A 343 14.37 -9.18 8.95
N ALA A 344 13.62 -8.15 9.36
CA ALA A 344 12.90 -8.14 10.64
C ALA A 344 11.45 -8.69 10.54
N ASN A 345 11.05 -9.29 9.41
CA ASN A 345 9.71 -9.84 9.22
C ASN A 345 9.71 -11.10 8.34
N VAL A 346 10.74 -11.92 8.41
CA VAL A 346 10.86 -13.13 7.56
C VAL A 346 9.83 -14.18 7.94
N TYR A 347 9.70 -14.51 9.23
CA TYR A 347 8.87 -15.63 9.67
C TYR A 347 7.36 -15.38 9.42
N ALA A 348 6.84 -14.21 9.77
CA ALA A 348 5.45 -13.89 9.47
C ALA A 348 5.19 -13.83 7.95
N SER A 349 6.14 -13.33 7.16
CA SER A 349 6.08 -13.37 5.69
C SER A 349 6.09 -14.81 5.14
N GLN A 350 6.87 -15.71 5.73
CA GLN A 350 6.85 -17.12 5.37
C GLN A 350 5.49 -17.76 5.63
N ILE A 351 4.82 -17.44 6.75
CA ILE A 351 3.46 -17.92 7.00
C ILE A 351 2.50 -17.47 5.89
N VAL A 352 2.61 -16.21 5.44
CA VAL A 352 1.80 -15.71 4.30
C VAL A 352 2.08 -16.50 3.02
N TYR A 353 3.34 -16.79 2.73
CA TYR A 353 3.73 -17.62 1.59
C TYR A 353 3.12 -19.03 1.68
N GLU A 354 3.23 -19.68 2.83
CA GLU A 354 2.65 -21.01 3.09
C GLU A 354 1.11 -21.01 2.93
N ILE A 355 0.43 -19.96 3.38
CA ILE A 355 -1.01 -19.77 3.18
C ILE A 355 -1.37 -19.74 1.69
N LEU A 356 -0.59 -19.05 0.88
CA LEU A 356 -0.84 -18.96 -0.57
C LEU A 356 -0.65 -20.33 -1.25
N LEU A 357 0.35 -21.10 -0.84
CA LEU A 357 0.53 -22.48 -1.35
C LEU A 357 -0.65 -23.37 -0.94
N GLU A 358 -1.12 -23.32 0.31
CA GLU A 358 -2.29 -24.07 0.78
C GLU A 358 -3.58 -23.62 0.07
N ALA A 359 -3.67 -22.36 -0.29
CA ALA A 359 -4.79 -21.84 -1.07
C ALA A 359 -4.82 -22.40 -2.50
N GLY A 360 -3.71 -22.93 -3.00
CA GLY A 360 -3.57 -23.53 -4.33
C GLY A 360 -2.78 -22.68 -5.32
N LEU A 361 -2.03 -21.70 -4.85
CA LEU A 361 -1.08 -20.97 -5.71
C LEU A 361 -0.03 -21.95 -6.24
N PRO A 362 0.21 -22.01 -7.56
CA PRO A 362 1.30 -22.84 -8.08
C PRO A 362 2.64 -22.41 -7.45
N PRO A 363 3.46 -23.37 -7.02
CA PRO A 363 4.64 -23.10 -6.18
C PRO A 363 5.75 -22.31 -6.90
N ASP A 364 5.69 -22.23 -8.21
CA ASP A 364 6.63 -21.57 -9.09
C ASP A 364 6.24 -20.11 -9.44
N VAL A 365 5.04 -19.66 -9.04
CA VAL A 365 4.54 -18.30 -9.33
C VAL A 365 5.19 -17.23 -8.44
N ILE A 366 5.39 -17.54 -7.15
CA ILE A 366 6.05 -16.65 -6.19
C ILE A 366 7.26 -17.38 -5.60
N GLN A 367 8.43 -16.77 -5.69
CA GLN A 367 9.66 -17.28 -5.09
C GLN A 367 9.96 -16.48 -3.82
N PHE A 368 10.22 -17.15 -2.69
CA PHE A 368 10.47 -16.51 -1.40
C PHE A 368 11.96 -16.53 -1.09
N ILE A 369 12.62 -15.36 -1.16
CA ILE A 369 14.08 -15.21 -1.14
C ILE A 369 14.53 -14.24 -0.03
N PRO A 370 14.43 -14.60 1.26
CA PRO A 370 14.97 -13.80 2.36
C PRO A 370 16.50 -13.72 2.26
N GLY A 371 17.10 -12.55 2.52
CA GLY A 371 18.54 -12.45 2.43
C GLY A 371 19.08 -11.05 2.43
N ASP A 372 20.37 -10.93 2.13
CA ASP A 372 21.06 -9.65 2.03
C ASP A 372 20.53 -8.82 0.85
N PRO A 373 20.10 -7.56 1.11
CA PRO A 373 19.55 -6.73 0.05
C PRO A 373 20.52 -6.43 -1.09
N GLU A 374 21.80 -6.23 -0.80
CA GLU A 374 22.79 -5.86 -1.81
C GLU A 374 23.09 -7.04 -2.74
N GLU A 375 23.31 -8.23 -2.16
CA GLU A 375 23.57 -9.45 -2.93
C GLU A 375 22.40 -9.82 -3.84
N ILE A 376 21.16 -9.71 -3.32
CA ILE A 376 19.94 -10.01 -4.07
C ILE A 376 19.68 -8.97 -5.17
N ASN A 377 19.80 -7.66 -4.83
CA ASN A 377 19.60 -6.57 -5.79
C ASN A 377 20.60 -6.62 -6.94
N ASP A 378 21.86 -7.03 -6.66
CA ASP A 378 22.89 -7.16 -7.69
C ASP A 378 22.52 -8.19 -8.78
N VAL A 379 21.90 -9.29 -8.41
CA VAL A 379 21.42 -10.30 -9.39
C VAL A 379 20.16 -9.83 -10.10
N ILE A 380 19.15 -9.39 -9.33
CA ILE A 380 17.82 -9.08 -9.88
C ILE A 380 17.86 -7.86 -10.80
N LEU A 381 18.47 -6.76 -10.36
CA LEU A 381 18.45 -5.49 -11.10
C LEU A 381 19.40 -5.46 -12.30
N ASN A 382 20.27 -6.45 -12.46
CA ASN A 382 21.09 -6.63 -13.65
C ASN A 382 20.47 -7.66 -14.63
N HIS A 383 19.31 -8.25 -14.31
CA HIS A 383 18.73 -9.30 -15.11
C HIS A 383 17.85 -8.73 -16.23
N ARG A 384 18.01 -9.23 -17.46
CA ARG A 384 17.29 -8.78 -18.66
C ARG A 384 15.77 -8.80 -18.52
N GLU A 385 15.23 -9.81 -17.84
CA GLU A 385 13.78 -10.03 -17.68
C GLU A 385 13.22 -9.32 -16.41
N PHE A 386 13.97 -8.41 -15.80
CA PHE A 386 13.42 -7.56 -14.73
C PHE A 386 12.39 -6.59 -15.33
N ALA A 387 11.10 -6.76 -15.00
CA ALA A 387 10.01 -6.01 -15.59
C ALA A 387 9.33 -5.04 -14.63
N GLY A 388 9.47 -5.24 -13.32
CA GLY A 388 8.86 -4.32 -12.35
C GLY A 388 9.37 -4.51 -10.93
N LEU A 389 9.26 -3.44 -10.15
CA LEU A 389 9.56 -3.35 -8.73
C LEU A 389 8.31 -2.93 -7.97
N GLY A 390 7.90 -3.70 -6.97
CA GLY A 390 7.01 -3.29 -5.89
C GLY A 390 7.84 -3.10 -4.62
N PHE A 391 7.90 -1.89 -4.08
CA PHE A 391 8.76 -1.55 -2.96
C PHE A 391 8.01 -0.80 -1.87
N VAL A 392 8.18 -1.23 -0.61
CA VAL A 392 7.82 -0.42 0.56
C VAL A 392 8.99 -0.41 1.54
N GLY A 393 9.48 0.78 1.88
CA GLY A 393 10.64 0.96 2.74
C GLY A 393 11.11 2.40 2.84
N SER A 394 12.40 2.64 3.12
CA SER A 394 12.93 4.00 3.20
C SER A 394 13.05 4.65 1.82
N SER A 395 12.82 5.97 1.75
CA SER A 395 12.95 6.73 0.50
C SER A 395 14.38 6.76 -0.04
N ASP A 396 15.38 6.66 0.83
CA ASP A 396 16.77 6.64 0.39
C ASP A 396 17.12 5.33 -0.32
N VAL A 397 16.64 4.19 0.20
CA VAL A 397 16.79 2.89 -0.49
C VAL A 397 16.05 2.91 -1.82
N PHE A 398 14.83 3.47 -1.87
CA PHE A 398 14.08 3.56 -3.13
C PHE A 398 14.78 4.42 -4.17
N ARG A 399 15.37 5.56 -3.78
CA ARG A 399 16.21 6.40 -4.67
C ARG A 399 17.41 5.63 -5.21
N GLN A 400 18.10 4.85 -4.37
CA GLN A 400 19.22 4.00 -4.80
C GLN A 400 18.78 2.94 -5.82
N LEU A 401 17.64 2.26 -5.56
CA LEU A 401 17.07 1.30 -6.50
C LEU A 401 16.68 1.95 -7.83
N GLN A 402 16.03 3.13 -7.79
CA GLN A 402 15.71 3.89 -9.02
C GLN A 402 16.96 4.31 -9.79
N ALA A 403 18.00 4.76 -9.08
CA ALA A 403 19.27 5.13 -9.71
C ALA A 403 19.93 3.93 -10.40
N LYS A 404 19.96 2.77 -9.75
CA LYS A 404 20.50 1.53 -10.32
C LYS A 404 19.71 1.11 -11.56
N VAL A 405 18.35 1.09 -11.47
CA VAL A 405 17.50 0.77 -12.63
C VAL A 405 17.71 1.77 -13.77
N GLY A 406 17.83 3.06 -13.46
CA GLY A 406 18.12 4.09 -14.47
C GLY A 406 19.45 3.87 -15.20
N GLN A 407 20.49 3.45 -14.47
CA GLN A 407 21.78 3.08 -15.05
C GLN A 407 21.67 1.89 -16.00
N GLU A 408 20.92 0.85 -15.59
CA GLU A 408 20.74 -0.35 -16.41
C GLU A 408 19.85 -0.08 -17.64
N ILE A 409 18.85 0.81 -17.53
CA ILE A 409 18.12 1.32 -18.71
C ILE A 409 19.06 1.96 -19.71
N GLY A 410 20.00 2.81 -19.23
CA GLY A 410 21.00 3.45 -20.09
C GLY A 410 21.95 2.49 -20.80
N LYS A 411 22.16 1.29 -20.24
CA LYS A 411 22.94 0.20 -20.84
C LYS A 411 22.14 -0.72 -21.76
N HIS A 412 20.83 -0.48 -21.92
CA HIS A 412 19.91 -1.36 -22.65
C HIS A 412 19.83 -2.79 -22.08
N THR A 413 20.00 -2.96 -20.77
CA THR A 413 19.97 -4.27 -20.11
C THR A 413 18.60 -4.93 -20.22
N TYR A 414 17.52 -4.15 -20.01
CA TYR A 414 16.16 -4.69 -19.89
C TYR A 414 15.46 -4.89 -21.23
N ARG A 415 14.53 -5.83 -21.27
CA ARG A 415 13.66 -6.09 -22.44
C ARG A 415 12.67 -4.93 -22.67
N GLU A 416 12.09 -4.38 -21.58
CA GLU A 416 11.19 -3.23 -21.60
C GLU A 416 11.56 -2.24 -20.48
N PHE A 417 10.95 -1.07 -20.45
CA PHE A 417 11.11 -0.13 -19.33
C PHE A 417 10.44 -0.66 -18.08
N PRO A 418 11.17 -1.03 -17.02
CA PRO A 418 10.58 -1.59 -15.80
C PRO A 418 9.58 -0.65 -15.13
N ARG A 419 8.53 -1.20 -14.54
CA ARG A 419 7.57 -0.44 -13.74
C ARG A 419 8.09 -0.33 -12.31
N LEU A 420 8.24 0.88 -11.81
CA LEU A 420 8.68 1.11 -10.43
C LEU A 420 7.49 1.67 -9.64
N VAL A 421 7.05 0.91 -8.65
CA VAL A 421 5.98 1.25 -7.71
C VAL A 421 6.59 1.29 -6.32
N GLY A 422 6.59 2.45 -5.68
CA GLY A 422 7.21 2.65 -4.39
C GLY A 422 6.33 3.42 -3.42
N GLU A 423 6.21 2.93 -2.20
CA GLU A 423 5.68 3.63 -1.04
C GLU A 423 6.79 3.76 -0.01
N THR A 424 7.07 4.99 0.42
CA THR A 424 8.26 5.25 1.20
C THR A 424 7.98 6.08 2.46
N SER A 425 8.99 6.77 2.92
CA SER A 425 9.02 7.58 4.14
C SER A 425 7.89 8.61 4.23
N GLY A 426 7.53 8.99 5.45
CA GLY A 426 6.58 10.05 5.73
C GLY A 426 7.06 10.96 6.85
N LYS A 427 6.65 12.22 6.81
CA LYS A 427 6.77 13.18 7.91
C LYS A 427 5.43 13.85 8.15
N ASN A 428 4.50 13.07 8.65
CA ASN A 428 3.07 13.38 8.64
C ASN A 428 2.72 14.42 9.68
N PHE A 429 1.75 15.27 9.34
CA PHE A 429 1.31 16.36 10.19
C PHE A 429 -0.09 16.14 10.76
N THR A 430 -0.30 16.70 11.95
CA THR A 430 -1.61 17.02 12.48
C THR A 430 -1.68 18.52 12.70
N LEU A 431 -2.69 19.18 12.13
CA LEU A 431 -2.92 20.62 12.24
C LEU A 431 -4.25 20.87 12.94
N ILE A 432 -4.21 21.59 14.04
CA ILE A 432 -5.37 21.90 14.86
C ILE A 432 -5.79 23.35 14.59
N HIS A 433 -7.06 23.57 14.21
CA HIS A 433 -7.66 24.90 14.07
C HIS A 433 -8.33 25.31 15.40
N PRO A 434 -8.47 26.62 15.73
CA PRO A 434 -9.14 27.09 16.96
C PRO A 434 -10.55 26.51 17.19
N THR A 435 -11.27 26.16 16.12
CA THR A 435 -12.62 25.56 16.22
C THR A 435 -12.63 24.05 16.41
N ALA A 436 -11.49 23.39 16.56
CA ALA A 436 -11.41 21.93 16.70
C ALA A 436 -12.08 21.43 18.00
N ASP A 437 -12.59 20.21 17.95
CA ASP A 437 -12.90 19.43 19.16
C ASP A 437 -11.59 18.95 19.79
N ILE A 438 -11.18 19.58 20.87
CA ILE A 438 -9.87 19.31 21.49
C ILE A 438 -9.83 17.92 22.13
N PRO A 439 -10.83 17.46 22.90
CA PRO A 439 -10.83 16.10 23.44
C PRO A 439 -10.63 15.02 22.36
N SER A 440 -11.32 15.12 21.24
CA SER A 440 -11.18 14.21 20.10
C SER A 440 -9.78 14.32 19.47
N ALA A 441 -9.30 15.53 19.20
CA ALA A 441 -8.00 15.78 18.59
C ALA A 441 -6.85 15.21 19.45
N VAL A 442 -6.93 15.29 20.78
CA VAL A 442 -5.97 14.69 21.73
C VAL A 442 -5.89 13.17 21.53
N LYS A 443 -7.03 12.47 21.58
CA LYS A 443 -7.06 11.00 21.46
C LYS A 443 -6.54 10.54 20.10
N HIS A 444 -6.94 11.21 19.03
CA HIS A 444 -6.45 10.92 17.68
C HIS A 444 -4.96 11.20 17.51
N THR A 445 -4.43 12.27 18.14
CA THR A 445 -2.99 12.56 18.10
C THR A 445 -2.18 11.52 18.84
N ILE A 446 -2.61 11.08 20.03
CA ILE A 446 -1.94 10.02 20.80
C ILE A 446 -1.86 8.73 19.98
N ARG A 447 -3.00 8.28 19.45
CA ARG A 447 -3.02 7.06 18.62
C ARG A 447 -2.19 7.24 17.35
N GLY A 448 -2.33 8.37 16.66
CA GLY A 448 -1.57 8.67 15.46
C GLY A 448 -0.06 8.70 15.66
N SER A 449 0.42 9.15 16.81
CA SER A 449 1.86 9.31 17.10
C SER A 449 2.50 8.09 17.74
N PHE A 450 1.78 7.35 18.60
CA PHE A 450 2.39 6.36 19.48
C PHE A 450 1.93 4.90 19.26
N GLU A 451 0.84 4.67 18.49
CA GLU A 451 0.52 3.31 18.06
C GLU A 451 1.75 2.67 17.38
N TYR A 452 2.07 1.44 17.76
CA TYR A 452 3.23 0.72 17.27
C TYR A 452 4.52 1.56 17.37
N GLN A 453 4.70 2.28 18.47
CA GLN A 453 5.89 3.08 18.78
C GLN A 453 6.24 4.10 17.69
N GLY A 454 5.23 4.64 16.97
CA GLY A 454 5.45 5.57 15.85
C GLY A 454 6.13 4.95 14.63
N GLN A 455 6.23 3.62 14.53
CA GLN A 455 6.87 2.91 13.42
C GLN A 455 5.90 2.64 12.27
N LYS A 456 5.03 3.59 11.98
CA LYS A 456 4.16 3.59 10.80
C LYS A 456 4.58 4.72 9.87
N CYS A 457 4.66 4.44 8.57
CA CYS A 457 4.95 5.47 7.57
C CYS A 457 3.96 6.64 7.64
N SER A 458 2.73 6.39 8.12
CA SER A 458 1.65 7.34 8.32
C SER A 458 1.58 7.96 9.73
N ALA A 459 2.50 7.62 10.66
CA ALA A 459 2.45 8.13 12.03
C ALA A 459 2.59 9.66 12.10
N THR A 460 1.76 10.31 12.93
CA THR A 460 1.89 11.75 13.23
C THR A 460 3.23 11.99 13.92
N SER A 461 4.06 12.83 13.35
CA SER A 461 5.39 13.17 13.92
C SER A 461 5.65 14.67 14.03
N ARG A 462 4.72 15.50 13.51
CA ARG A 462 4.69 16.96 13.68
C ARG A 462 3.26 17.42 13.93
N LEU A 463 3.09 18.28 14.94
CA LEU A 463 1.80 18.81 15.38
C LEU A 463 1.87 20.33 15.45
N TYR A 464 0.82 20.98 14.95
CA TYR A 464 0.67 22.44 14.99
C TYR A 464 -0.59 22.79 15.77
N LEU A 465 -0.43 23.60 16.84
CA LEU A 465 -1.50 24.00 17.77
C LEU A 465 -1.79 25.49 17.70
N PRO A 466 -3.06 25.93 17.66
CA PRO A 466 -3.39 27.34 17.83
C PRO A 466 -3.15 27.77 19.26
N GLU A 467 -2.62 28.98 19.44
CA GLU A 467 -2.25 29.55 20.75
C GLU A 467 -3.43 29.54 21.73
N SER A 468 -4.62 29.95 21.28
CA SER A 468 -5.83 30.01 22.11
C SER A 468 -6.28 28.68 22.71
N ARG A 469 -5.90 27.56 22.07
CA ARG A 469 -6.30 26.20 22.49
C ARG A 469 -5.11 25.36 22.97
N SER A 470 -3.90 25.91 22.93
CA SER A 470 -2.66 25.18 23.21
C SER A 470 -2.61 24.63 24.64
N LYS A 471 -3.00 25.46 25.62
CA LYS A 471 -3.02 25.06 27.04
C LYS A 471 -3.99 23.90 27.27
N GLU A 472 -5.23 24.01 26.79
CA GLU A 472 -6.26 22.98 26.93
C GLU A 472 -5.81 21.67 26.30
N PHE A 473 -5.26 21.75 25.08
CA PHE A 473 -4.75 20.57 24.38
C PHE A 473 -3.59 19.92 25.13
N LEU A 474 -2.57 20.69 25.50
CA LEU A 474 -1.37 20.16 26.13
C LEU A 474 -1.66 19.56 27.51
N ASP A 475 -2.50 20.22 28.33
CA ASP A 475 -2.89 19.67 29.63
C ASP A 475 -3.55 18.28 29.49
N ALA A 476 -4.54 18.16 28.61
CA ALA A 476 -5.22 16.90 28.36
C ALA A 476 -4.29 15.85 27.71
N PHE A 477 -3.51 16.26 26.70
CA PHE A 477 -2.59 15.39 25.98
C PHE A 477 -1.50 14.81 26.89
N LEU A 478 -0.85 15.65 27.71
CA LEU A 478 0.20 15.21 28.62
C LEU A 478 -0.34 14.36 29.78
N ALA A 479 -1.58 14.63 30.23
CA ALA A 479 -2.26 13.77 31.19
C ALA A 479 -2.46 12.37 30.63
N ASP A 480 -2.97 12.26 29.40
CA ASP A 480 -3.17 10.97 28.74
C ASP A 480 -1.84 10.26 28.40
N VAL A 481 -0.82 10.96 27.92
CA VAL A 481 0.50 10.39 27.62
C VAL A 481 1.12 9.71 28.85
N LYS A 482 0.91 10.28 30.05
CA LYS A 482 1.36 9.66 31.31
C LYS A 482 0.70 8.32 31.62
N THR A 483 -0.47 8.06 31.06
CA THR A 483 -1.22 6.80 31.25
C THR A 483 -0.80 5.71 30.27
N ILE A 484 0.01 6.03 29.25
CA ILE A 484 0.46 5.05 28.27
C ILE A 484 1.31 3.98 28.95
N THR A 485 0.81 2.74 28.90
CA THR A 485 1.55 1.56 29.37
C THR A 485 2.53 1.12 28.31
N GLN A 486 3.77 0.85 28.71
CA GLN A 486 4.81 0.30 27.86
C GLN A 486 5.40 -0.94 28.49
N GLY A 487 5.43 -2.04 27.73
CA GLY A 487 5.92 -3.31 28.23
C GLY A 487 6.20 -4.30 27.11
N ASN A 488 6.50 -5.52 27.50
CA ASN A 488 6.66 -6.64 26.59
C ASN A 488 5.28 -7.12 26.11
N PRO A 489 4.91 -6.91 24.83
CA PRO A 489 3.53 -7.15 24.38
C PRO A 489 3.11 -8.62 24.34
N HIS A 490 4.05 -9.58 24.44
CA HIS A 490 3.72 -11.00 24.52
C HIS A 490 3.70 -11.55 25.95
N LYS A 491 4.09 -10.74 26.95
CA LYS A 491 3.95 -11.05 28.38
C LYS A 491 2.87 -10.21 29.06
N ASP A 492 2.78 -8.92 28.69
CA ASP A 492 1.75 -7.99 29.13
C ASP A 492 0.86 -7.58 27.97
N LEU A 493 -0.23 -8.31 27.80
CA LEU A 493 -1.20 -8.07 26.73
C LEU A 493 -2.00 -6.76 26.90
N ALA A 494 -1.84 -6.06 28.04
CA ALA A 494 -2.44 -4.74 28.29
C ALA A 494 -1.49 -3.60 27.90
N ALA A 495 -0.25 -3.88 27.51
CA ALA A 495 0.69 -2.85 27.08
C ALA A 495 0.20 -2.19 25.78
N PHE A 496 0.03 -0.85 25.83
CA PHE A 496 -0.32 -0.06 24.64
C PHE A 496 0.87 0.04 23.67
N MET A 497 2.08 0.21 24.19
CA MET A 497 3.32 0.31 23.43
C MET A 497 4.27 -0.84 23.78
N GLY A 498 4.95 -1.34 22.76
CA GLY A 498 6.06 -2.29 22.88
C GLY A 498 7.43 -1.63 22.63
N PRO A 499 8.45 -2.44 22.29
CA PRO A 499 9.79 -1.98 21.87
C PRO A 499 9.78 -1.52 20.39
N VAL A 500 10.80 -0.74 20.00
CA VAL A 500 11.11 -0.54 18.58
C VAL A 500 11.78 -1.78 17.99
N ILE A 501 11.78 -1.89 16.67
CA ILE A 501 11.97 -3.17 15.96
C ILE A 501 13.35 -3.81 16.14
N HIS A 502 14.43 -3.05 16.18
CA HIS A 502 15.81 -3.57 16.23
C HIS A 502 16.82 -2.52 16.72
N ARG A 503 18.03 -2.98 17.02
CA ARG A 503 19.14 -2.17 17.51
C ARG A 503 19.36 -0.89 16.70
N ASN A 504 19.43 -0.96 15.38
CA ASN A 504 19.70 0.20 14.54
C ASN A 504 18.59 1.27 14.65
N SER A 505 17.31 0.85 14.77
CA SER A 505 16.21 1.79 15.01
C SER A 505 16.33 2.43 16.39
N PHE A 506 16.64 1.65 17.40
CA PHE A 506 16.84 2.14 18.76
C PHE A 506 17.97 3.19 18.82
N GLU A 507 19.15 2.88 18.30
CA GLU A 507 20.30 3.80 18.30
C GLU A 507 20.05 5.08 17.52
N LYS A 508 19.36 4.98 16.37
CA LYS A 508 18.93 6.15 15.59
C LYS A 508 18.02 7.07 16.43
N ILE A 509 17.01 6.51 17.09
CA ILE A 509 16.03 7.27 17.88
C ILE A 509 16.72 7.86 19.11
N LYS A 510 17.55 7.07 19.80
CA LYS A 510 18.38 7.50 20.91
C LYS A 510 19.23 8.71 20.56
N ALA A 511 19.96 8.65 19.43
CA ALA A 511 20.79 9.76 18.99
C ALA A 511 19.98 11.07 18.76
N VAL A 512 18.78 10.94 18.18
CA VAL A 512 17.88 12.10 17.99
C VAL A 512 17.41 12.66 19.33
N ILE A 513 17.05 11.82 20.30
CA ILE A 513 16.63 12.25 21.64
C ILE A 513 17.79 12.93 22.37
N ASP A 514 19.00 12.33 22.36
CA ASP A 514 20.19 12.89 23.02
C ASP A 514 20.61 14.24 22.45
N GLU A 515 20.47 14.42 21.13
CA GLU A 515 20.71 15.70 20.47
C GLU A 515 19.62 16.72 20.80
N SER A 516 18.35 16.33 20.74
CA SER A 516 17.20 17.19 21.00
C SER A 516 17.15 17.66 22.47
N ASN A 517 17.59 16.83 23.43
CA ASN A 517 17.65 17.20 24.83
C ASN A 517 18.72 18.29 25.15
N LYS A 518 19.66 18.52 24.23
CA LYS A 518 20.70 19.57 24.34
C LYS A 518 20.33 20.84 23.57
N ASP A 519 19.28 20.80 22.79
CA ASP A 519 18.88 21.91 21.93
C ASP A 519 17.98 22.88 22.67
N SER A 520 18.47 24.12 22.90
CA SER A 520 17.77 25.15 23.64
C SER A 520 16.50 25.68 22.96
N SER A 521 16.32 25.42 21.65
CA SER A 521 15.11 25.76 20.89
C SER A 521 13.98 24.72 21.04
N LEU A 522 14.26 23.64 21.81
CA LEU A 522 13.32 22.57 22.10
C LEU A 522 13.06 22.49 23.61
N LYS A 523 11.79 22.42 23.98
CA LYS A 523 11.39 22.11 25.37
C LYS A 523 10.83 20.69 25.43
N LEU A 524 11.54 19.78 26.12
CA LEU A 524 11.02 18.46 26.44
C LEU A 524 9.83 18.59 27.39
N VAL A 525 8.65 18.03 27.00
CA VAL A 525 7.42 18.07 27.81
C VAL A 525 6.95 16.69 28.23
N ALA A 526 7.40 15.63 27.58
CA ALA A 526 7.16 14.23 27.98
C ALA A 526 8.27 13.32 27.47
N GLY A 527 8.57 12.24 28.17
CA GLY A 527 9.51 11.19 27.78
C GLY A 527 10.96 11.63 27.81
N GLY A 528 11.64 11.54 26.67
CA GLY A 528 13.06 11.89 26.55
C GLY A 528 14.01 10.82 27.11
N THR A 529 13.51 9.61 27.38
CA THR A 529 14.27 8.48 27.94
C THR A 529 14.03 7.19 27.16
N TYR A 530 14.98 6.28 27.30
CA TYR A 530 14.97 4.99 26.61
C TYR A 530 15.69 3.94 27.47
N ASP A 531 15.44 2.67 27.20
CA ASP A 531 16.04 1.55 27.94
C ASP A 531 16.24 0.36 27.01
N ASP A 532 17.46 -0.16 26.95
CA ASP A 532 17.84 -1.36 26.18
C ASP A 532 18.42 -2.49 27.05
N SER A 533 18.13 -2.50 28.34
CA SER A 533 18.61 -3.52 29.26
C SER A 533 18.02 -4.91 28.95
N GLU A 534 16.78 -4.99 28.51
CA GLU A 534 16.06 -6.21 28.12
C GLU A 534 15.62 -6.18 26.67
N GLY A 535 14.95 -5.11 26.24
CA GLY A 535 14.44 -4.89 24.89
C GLY A 535 14.67 -3.45 24.43
N PHE A 536 14.29 -3.12 23.21
CA PHE A 536 14.54 -1.81 22.60
C PHE A 536 13.43 -0.81 22.94
N TYR A 537 13.33 -0.38 24.19
CA TYR A 537 12.25 0.47 24.68
C TYR A 537 12.60 1.97 24.59
N VAL A 538 11.70 2.73 23.96
CA VAL A 538 11.78 4.21 23.89
C VAL A 538 10.46 4.77 24.39
N LYS A 539 10.51 5.67 25.38
CA LYS A 539 9.31 6.33 25.94
C LYS A 539 8.66 7.26 24.91
N PRO A 540 7.32 7.41 24.94
CA PRO A 540 6.64 8.46 24.19
C PRO A 540 7.31 9.82 24.49
N THR A 541 7.92 10.42 23.47
CA THR A 541 8.75 11.61 23.63
C THR A 541 8.14 12.78 22.88
N VAL A 542 8.00 13.93 23.57
CA VAL A 542 7.31 15.10 23.03
C VAL A 542 8.15 16.35 23.28
N TYR A 543 8.43 17.08 22.20
CA TYR A 543 9.12 18.37 22.25
C TYR A 543 8.21 19.50 21.79
N LEU A 544 8.17 20.60 22.54
CA LEU A 544 7.70 21.90 22.06
C LEU A 544 8.88 22.59 21.37
N ALA A 545 8.68 23.03 20.14
CA ALA A 545 9.69 23.73 19.36
C ALA A 545 9.29 25.21 19.19
N ASP A 546 10.25 26.09 19.38
CA ASP A 546 10.06 27.55 19.24
C ASP A 546 9.73 27.90 17.77
N SER A 547 10.26 27.15 16.82
CA SER A 547 10.05 27.36 15.37
C SER A 547 9.51 26.14 14.65
N PRO A 548 8.57 26.31 13.69
CA PRO A 548 8.12 25.24 12.82
C PRO A 548 9.18 24.82 11.78
N ASP A 549 10.27 25.59 11.66
CA ASP A 549 11.36 25.30 10.73
C ASP A 549 12.45 24.39 11.34
N HIS A 550 12.29 24.00 12.63
CA HIS A 550 13.22 23.11 13.30
C HIS A 550 13.37 21.77 12.57
N LYS A 551 14.59 21.16 12.59
CA LYS A 551 14.89 19.90 11.89
C LYS A 551 13.95 18.74 12.24
N LEU A 552 13.41 18.70 13.46
CA LEU A 552 12.44 17.67 13.87
C LEU A 552 11.14 17.69 13.05
N PHE A 553 10.83 18.80 12.34
CA PHE A 553 9.69 18.86 11.42
C PHE A 553 10.00 18.33 10.02
N ASN A 554 11.28 18.05 9.72
CA ASN A 554 11.73 17.72 8.37
C ASN A 554 12.40 16.34 8.27
N TYR A 555 12.82 15.73 9.37
CA TYR A 555 13.53 14.46 9.40
C TYR A 555 12.64 13.32 9.89
N GLU A 556 12.54 12.22 9.13
CA GLU A 556 11.79 11.02 9.52
C GLU A 556 12.58 10.21 10.56
N ILE A 557 12.08 10.17 11.79
CA ILE A 557 12.68 9.43 12.90
C ILE A 557 12.27 7.96 12.87
N PHE A 558 11.00 7.69 12.51
CA PHE A 558 10.36 6.37 12.55
C PHE A 558 10.35 5.75 13.95
N GLY A 559 9.91 6.56 14.92
CA GLY A 559 9.91 6.24 16.36
C GLY A 559 8.93 7.13 17.12
N PRO A 560 8.75 6.92 18.45
CA PRO A 560 7.74 7.58 19.24
C PRO A 560 8.18 9.00 19.67
N VAL A 561 8.52 9.84 18.71
CA VAL A 561 8.97 11.23 18.93
C VAL A 561 8.08 12.18 18.14
N LEU A 562 7.41 13.09 18.88
CA LEU A 562 6.49 14.10 18.35
C LEU A 562 7.07 15.50 18.58
N ALA A 563 7.16 16.30 17.52
CA ALA A 563 7.46 17.73 17.61
C ALA A 563 6.17 18.55 17.52
N ILE A 564 6.01 19.53 18.40
CA ILE A 564 4.85 20.41 18.48
C ILE A 564 5.30 21.85 18.31
N HIS A 565 4.60 22.62 17.47
CA HIS A 565 4.74 24.06 17.35
C HIS A 565 3.40 24.74 17.66
N VAL A 566 3.44 25.78 18.49
CA VAL A 566 2.27 26.60 18.83
C VAL A 566 2.30 27.86 17.97
N TYR A 567 1.22 28.09 17.19
CA TYR A 567 1.11 29.22 16.29
C TYR A 567 0.02 30.21 16.76
N PRO A 568 0.20 31.54 16.60
CA PRO A 568 -0.85 32.51 16.86
C PRO A 568 -2.08 32.29 15.98
N ASP A 569 -3.28 32.35 16.53
CA ASP A 569 -4.54 32.06 15.81
C ASP A 569 -4.70 32.89 14.53
N ALA A 570 -4.27 34.16 14.57
CA ALA A 570 -4.30 35.06 13.40
C ALA A 570 -3.37 34.63 12.25
N GLN A 571 -2.44 33.73 12.52
CA GLN A 571 -1.49 33.21 11.52
C GLN A 571 -1.97 31.93 10.83
N TRP A 572 -3.27 31.62 10.91
CA TRP A 572 -3.83 30.43 10.21
C TRP A 572 -3.39 30.31 8.74
N PRO A 573 -3.48 31.36 7.89
CA PRO A 573 -3.00 31.24 6.51
C PRO A 573 -1.49 30.98 6.40
N ALA A 574 -0.69 31.60 7.26
CA ALA A 574 0.77 31.46 7.27
C ALA A 574 1.19 30.05 7.74
N ILE A 575 0.49 29.47 8.73
CA ILE A 575 0.82 28.12 9.20
C ILE A 575 0.46 27.05 8.14
N LEU A 576 -0.58 27.26 7.34
CA LEU A 576 -0.88 26.39 6.20
C LEU A 576 0.29 26.32 5.22
N GLU A 577 0.87 27.47 4.89
CA GLU A 577 2.06 27.55 4.03
C GLU A 577 3.26 26.85 4.67
N LYS A 578 3.51 27.07 5.96
CA LYS A 578 4.59 26.39 6.70
C LYS A 578 4.42 24.88 6.77
N VAL A 579 3.20 24.37 6.95
CA VAL A 579 2.90 22.94 6.93
C VAL A 579 3.20 22.34 5.56
N ASP A 580 2.86 23.04 4.48
CA ASP A 580 3.14 22.59 3.09
C ASP A 580 4.64 22.53 2.78
N GLN A 581 5.40 23.55 3.24
CA GLN A 581 6.84 23.65 2.99
C GLN A 581 7.67 22.70 3.86
N ALA A 582 7.22 22.40 5.09
CA ALA A 582 7.87 21.47 6.00
C ALA A 582 7.66 20.01 5.59
N GLY A 583 8.27 19.08 6.33
CA GLY A 583 8.12 17.65 6.13
C GLY A 583 9.25 17.02 5.33
N GLY A 584 10.37 17.72 5.10
CA GLY A 584 11.57 17.14 4.45
C GLY A 584 11.31 16.66 3.02
N GLY A 585 10.32 17.24 2.33
CA GLY A 585 9.91 16.81 0.99
C GLY A 585 8.99 15.58 0.95
N PHE A 586 8.53 15.08 2.12
CA PHE A 586 7.56 13.99 2.21
C PHE A 586 6.12 14.50 2.25
N ALA A 587 5.20 13.73 1.67
CA ALA A 587 3.77 14.04 1.62
C ALA A 587 2.92 12.75 1.61
N LEU A 588 3.04 11.94 2.69
CA LEU A 588 2.30 10.68 2.77
C LEU A 588 0.91 10.91 3.35
N THR A 589 0.81 11.31 4.64
CA THR A 589 -0.49 11.57 5.27
C THR A 589 -0.49 12.91 6.00
N GLY A 590 -1.69 13.49 6.14
CA GLY A 590 -1.92 14.70 6.92
C GLY A 590 -3.33 14.71 7.52
N ALA A 591 -3.48 15.33 8.70
CA ALA A 591 -4.77 15.46 9.37
C ALA A 591 -5.01 16.92 9.77
N VAL A 592 -6.24 17.39 9.57
CA VAL A 592 -6.73 18.71 10.00
C VAL A 592 -7.92 18.52 10.92
N PHE A 593 -7.86 19.13 12.11
CA PHE A 593 -8.97 19.14 13.05
C PHE A 593 -9.60 20.53 13.08
N ALA A 594 -10.84 20.63 12.66
CA ALA A 594 -11.63 21.85 12.61
C ALA A 594 -13.13 21.55 12.55
N ASN A 595 -13.95 22.43 13.16
CA ASN A 595 -15.41 22.41 13.00
C ASN A 595 -15.90 23.49 12.00
N SER A 596 -15.03 24.45 11.64
CA SER A 596 -15.29 25.45 10.61
C SER A 596 -15.16 24.87 9.21
N ARG A 597 -16.26 24.85 8.44
CA ARG A 597 -16.22 24.40 7.03
C ARG A 597 -15.36 25.30 6.13
N ALA A 598 -15.24 26.60 6.50
CA ALA A 598 -14.36 27.51 5.77
C ALA A 598 -12.89 27.13 5.99
N ALA A 599 -12.47 26.97 7.25
CA ALA A 599 -11.10 26.56 7.58
C ALA A 599 -10.73 25.19 6.98
N ILE A 600 -11.68 24.23 6.95
CA ILE A 600 -11.47 22.94 6.29
C ILE A 600 -11.16 23.14 4.81
N ARG A 601 -11.95 23.94 4.08
CA ARG A 601 -11.71 24.20 2.64
C ARG A 601 -10.40 24.93 2.38
N GLU A 602 -10.08 25.92 3.21
CA GLU A 602 -8.80 26.63 3.14
C GLU A 602 -7.62 25.66 3.31
N ALA A 603 -7.71 24.73 4.26
CA ALA A 603 -6.69 23.71 4.48
C ALA A 603 -6.63 22.69 3.32
N GLU A 604 -7.77 22.24 2.80
CA GLU A 604 -7.83 21.35 1.62
C GLU A 604 -7.16 21.98 0.40
N ASP A 605 -7.37 23.28 0.18
CA ASP A 605 -6.79 24.00 -0.96
C ASP A 605 -5.30 24.27 -0.76
N ALA A 606 -4.90 24.79 0.40
CA ALA A 606 -3.51 25.14 0.68
C ALA A 606 -2.61 23.90 0.79
N LEU A 607 -3.11 22.80 1.35
CA LEU A 607 -2.36 21.58 1.62
C LEU A 607 -2.59 20.49 0.56
N ARG A 608 -3.09 20.84 -0.62
CA ARG A 608 -3.44 19.92 -1.72
C ARG A 608 -2.32 18.94 -2.09
N TYR A 609 -1.07 19.37 -2.02
CA TYR A 609 0.11 18.55 -2.34
C TYR A 609 0.88 18.05 -1.10
N SER A 610 0.44 18.40 0.12
CA SER A 610 1.14 18.09 1.37
C SER A 610 0.87 16.68 1.88
N ALA A 611 -0.09 15.98 1.32
CA ALA A 611 -0.44 14.61 1.70
C ALA A 611 -1.05 13.83 0.53
N GLY A 612 -0.67 12.58 0.39
CA GLY A 612 -1.34 11.64 -0.52
C GLY A 612 -2.68 11.17 0.06
N ASN A 613 -2.77 11.01 1.39
CA ASN A 613 -4.01 10.76 2.13
C ASN A 613 -4.26 11.88 3.13
N PHE A 614 -5.35 12.59 2.97
CA PHE A 614 -5.74 13.76 3.76
C PHE A 614 -6.96 13.43 4.62
N TYR A 615 -6.87 13.69 5.92
CA TYR A 615 -7.91 13.35 6.90
C TYR A 615 -8.47 14.57 7.58
N ILE A 616 -9.78 14.59 7.80
CA ILE A 616 -10.49 15.66 8.53
C ILE A 616 -11.06 15.06 9.81
N ASN A 617 -10.70 15.64 10.96
CA ASN A 617 -11.12 15.20 12.29
C ASN A 617 -10.83 13.72 12.57
N CYS A 618 -9.74 13.19 11.98
CA CYS A 618 -9.32 11.81 12.16
C CYS A 618 -7.79 11.73 12.22
N LYS A 619 -7.26 10.65 12.79
CA LYS A 619 -5.80 10.42 12.90
C LYS A 619 -5.16 10.17 11.52
N THR A 620 -3.87 10.47 11.40
CA THR A 620 -3.10 10.24 10.17
C THR A 620 -2.94 8.76 9.80
N THR A 621 -3.15 7.84 10.75
CA THR A 621 -3.04 6.39 10.59
C THR A 621 -4.41 5.71 10.39
N ALA A 622 -5.37 6.41 9.75
CA ALA A 622 -6.76 5.96 9.65
C ALA A 622 -7.12 5.28 8.32
N ALA A 623 -6.15 4.99 7.46
CA ALA A 623 -6.44 4.29 6.22
C ALA A 623 -7.07 2.92 6.48
N LEU A 624 -8.12 2.60 5.72
CA LEU A 624 -8.79 1.32 5.72
C LEU A 624 -8.91 0.84 4.28
N ILE A 625 -8.42 -0.36 4.01
CA ILE A 625 -8.37 -0.93 2.66
C ILE A 625 -9.77 -0.97 2.06
N GLY A 626 -9.91 -0.53 0.82
CA GLY A 626 -11.20 -0.43 0.14
C GLY A 626 -11.96 0.89 0.38
N GLN A 627 -11.61 1.63 1.44
CA GLN A 627 -12.23 2.92 1.75
C GLN A 627 -11.29 4.10 1.48
N GLN A 628 -10.01 3.96 1.80
CA GLN A 628 -8.96 4.92 1.46
C GLN A 628 -7.80 4.20 0.80
N SER A 629 -7.68 4.31 -0.51
CA SER A 629 -6.50 3.83 -1.22
C SER A 629 -5.27 4.60 -0.76
N PHE A 630 -4.22 3.88 -0.38
CA PHE A 630 -3.09 4.43 0.31
C PHE A 630 -1.91 4.73 -0.61
N GLY A 631 -1.31 5.90 -0.47
CA GLY A 631 -0.11 6.26 -1.23
C GLY A 631 0.30 7.71 -1.03
N GLY A 632 1.61 7.94 -1.00
CA GLY A 632 2.23 9.23 -0.80
C GLY A 632 2.61 9.95 -2.08
N SER A 633 2.49 11.29 -2.05
CA SER A 633 3.04 12.17 -3.07
C SER A 633 4.45 12.65 -2.71
N ARG A 634 5.05 13.51 -3.55
CA ARG A 634 6.42 14.01 -3.40
C ARG A 634 7.40 12.84 -3.20
N ALA A 635 8.32 12.96 -2.24
CA ALA A 635 9.31 11.92 -1.95
C ALA A 635 8.76 10.75 -1.12
N SER A 636 7.46 10.71 -0.80
CA SER A 636 6.82 9.60 -0.07
C SER A 636 6.42 8.43 -0.95
N GLY A 637 6.61 8.52 -2.26
CA GLY A 637 6.35 7.40 -3.15
C GLY A 637 5.90 7.81 -4.54
N THR A 638 5.47 6.83 -5.31
CA THR A 638 4.97 7.00 -6.68
C THR A 638 3.47 7.28 -6.74
N ASN A 639 2.80 7.27 -5.60
CA ASN A 639 1.37 7.58 -5.41
C ASN A 639 0.42 6.72 -6.28
N ASP A 640 0.78 5.48 -6.51
CA ASP A 640 -0.01 4.53 -7.30
C ASP A 640 -1.24 3.99 -6.56
N LYS A 641 -1.45 4.41 -5.31
CA LYS A 641 -2.62 4.10 -4.49
C LYS A 641 -2.84 2.60 -4.25
N ALA A 642 -2.04 2.02 -3.35
CA ALA A 642 -2.23 0.65 -2.88
C ALA A 642 -3.69 0.42 -2.42
N GLY A 643 -4.25 -0.76 -2.73
CA GLY A 643 -5.67 -1.03 -2.52
C GLY A 643 -6.58 -0.28 -3.50
N SER A 644 -6.18 -0.20 -4.76
CA SER A 644 -6.99 0.37 -5.86
C SER A 644 -6.64 -0.27 -7.21
N PRO A 645 -7.50 -0.11 -8.23
CA PRO A 645 -7.20 -0.55 -9.58
C PRO A 645 -5.93 0.08 -10.18
N ASN A 646 -5.55 1.28 -9.71
CA ASN A 646 -4.39 2.01 -10.23
C ASN A 646 -3.07 1.26 -9.99
N THR A 647 -2.87 0.72 -8.79
CA THR A 647 -1.69 -0.10 -8.48
C THR A 647 -1.63 -1.35 -9.35
N LEU A 648 -2.77 -2.03 -9.55
CA LEU A 648 -2.83 -3.24 -10.37
C LEU A 648 -2.50 -2.95 -11.82
N LEU A 649 -2.96 -1.80 -12.34
CA LEU A 649 -2.65 -1.36 -13.71
C LEU A 649 -1.15 -1.21 -13.96
N ARG A 650 -0.37 -0.81 -12.95
CA ARG A 650 1.10 -0.69 -13.05
C ARG A 650 1.79 -2.01 -13.37
N PHE A 651 1.19 -3.12 -12.98
CA PHE A 651 1.70 -4.46 -13.23
C PHE A 651 1.07 -5.13 -14.46
N THR A 652 0.61 -4.31 -15.42
CA THR A 652 0.09 -4.75 -16.71
C THR A 652 0.71 -3.98 -17.87
N THR A 653 0.69 -4.62 -19.06
CA THR A 653 1.02 -3.98 -20.33
C THR A 653 -0.17 -4.14 -21.29
N PRO A 654 -1.10 -3.17 -21.31
CA PRO A 654 -2.32 -3.27 -22.11
C PRO A 654 -2.03 -3.33 -23.62
N ARG A 655 -2.74 -4.23 -24.32
CA ARG A 655 -2.69 -4.35 -25.77
C ARG A 655 -4.07 -4.09 -26.35
N LEU A 656 -4.20 -3.09 -27.20
CA LEU A 656 -5.42 -2.83 -27.95
C LEU A 656 -5.43 -3.70 -29.21
N ILE A 657 -6.51 -4.47 -29.39
CA ILE A 657 -6.77 -5.30 -30.57
C ILE A 657 -7.92 -4.65 -31.31
N LYS A 658 -7.71 -4.34 -32.59
CA LYS A 658 -8.75 -3.85 -33.51
C LYS A 658 -8.96 -4.92 -34.60
N GLU A 659 -10.18 -5.37 -34.74
CA GLU A 659 -10.58 -6.37 -35.72
C GLU A 659 -11.61 -5.76 -36.65
N GLU A 660 -11.39 -5.88 -37.95
CA GLU A 660 -12.29 -5.42 -39.00
C GLU A 660 -12.99 -6.64 -39.61
N PHE A 661 -14.32 -6.60 -39.67
CA PHE A 661 -15.15 -7.71 -40.17
C PHE A 661 -15.38 -7.66 -41.67
N PHE A 662 -15.23 -6.49 -42.29
CA PHE A 662 -15.42 -6.30 -43.70
C PHE A 662 -14.10 -5.96 -44.38
N PRO A 663 -13.67 -6.72 -45.38
CA PRO A 663 -12.44 -6.44 -46.10
C PRO A 663 -12.50 -5.13 -46.84
N GLN A 664 -11.48 -4.31 -46.72
CA GLN A 664 -11.33 -3.08 -47.47
C GLN A 664 -11.00 -3.43 -48.93
N THR A 665 -11.83 -2.97 -49.86
CA THR A 665 -11.71 -3.26 -51.29
C THR A 665 -11.00 -2.18 -52.08
N ASP A 666 -10.79 -1.00 -51.45
CA ASP A 666 -10.15 0.16 -52.07
C ASP A 666 -9.24 0.87 -51.06
N PHE A 667 -8.07 1.34 -51.50
CA PHE A 667 -7.15 2.10 -50.67
C PHE A 667 -7.29 3.62 -50.81
N TRP A 668 -8.05 4.08 -51.82
CA TRP A 668 -8.27 5.50 -52.03
C TRP A 668 -9.20 6.10 -50.96
N TYR A 669 -8.84 7.28 -50.49
CA TYR A 669 -9.79 8.07 -49.69
C TYR A 669 -10.86 8.73 -50.60
N PRO A 670 -12.03 9.01 -50.07
CA PRO A 670 -13.06 9.75 -50.84
C PRO A 670 -12.55 11.09 -51.44
N SER A 671 -11.64 11.76 -50.73
CA SER A 671 -11.00 12.99 -51.18
C SER A 671 -9.99 12.82 -52.32
N ASN A 672 -9.62 11.58 -52.65
CA ASN A 672 -8.69 11.26 -53.75
C ASN A 672 -9.40 10.87 -55.02
N LYS A 673 -10.75 10.80 -54.98
CA LYS A 673 -11.64 10.50 -56.11
C LYS A 673 -12.47 11.72 -56.52
#